data_0173c0c92202e7059925f422f206fee0
#
_entry.id   0173c0c92202e7059925f422f206fee0
#
_cell.length_a   1.000
_cell.length_b   1.000
_cell.length_c   1.000
_cell.angle_alpha   90.00
_cell.angle_beta   90.00
_cell.angle_gamma   90.00
#
_symmetry.space_group_name_H-M   'P 1'
#
loop_
_entity.id
_entity.type
_entity.pdbx_description
1 polymer ?
#
loop_
_entity_poly.entity_id
_entity_poly.type
_entity_poly.pdbx_seq_one_letter_code
_entity_poly.pdbx_strand_id
1 'polypeptide(L)'
;MNTIKYMYNKTSALLCALCLLGALCVTSCEDMLDKGNEYVIYADNHMIGNAADTVTSVVGILNKLQSIAVRNNLFGELRADLVEVRSNATTDLKSIAELTVDDDNAYNVPRDFYSIINNCNYFLAHADSLAGNTNRGIYYFATEIAQVHSIRAWTYLQMVLLYGRVPFVTEPVVTKLQSDAKYPLYDLEQICDYFIQDLKPYYGRAYPDYGTFDTNIDPQLCFFPTQIVTGDLYLWLAAKRQDPEMAKQAAKAYYDYIVWNQSGKRPLTTGDNRVQWSTQTLTNGTYHSPNGSLSYGFGSAWGTAYQPAITAIPMDSAAADGHYNELRLLYNTRNTDDGDYQEASIQPSKQLYDLSVAQEYVDQDGLGFTVKVTADKFTEEQINRGYLGDLRYQDTYYQRTFNLNSQDVDLQTIYKHSYQHIGVYRAPQIYLRLAEALNYAGYPRFARQILTMGLSNLVIENEVQPYYTTAQDSAFIQYFDFNTTEFIPYVQAYDLTTAPSGVVISRTPNVRANTETCNMVGIHARGSGLPFYNANYAPLAIPDSTGYPYDKEAAIGVRPTKSDYTYPVAPRVVKIPSTWDLYPNEVVSKEVYATINPGLTATALDRAYGLYVDRDSVGAYNTYLTETVPAYEAEVAAVDAIYQADYDAYAARLNDFLADYDSWYRAAYASPSVVRTEQDMIDKLILDEQALELAYEGNRFYDLMRRALWYNDNSRLATPIGQRDATVGAKLLNRDNWYIQWKGEIGPNAQ
;
A
#
# COMPACT_ATOMS: atom_id res chain seq x y z
N MET A 1 -32.55 -86.41 -18.33
CA MET A 1 -31.07 -86.29 -18.34
C MET A 1 -30.53 -85.53 -19.54
N ASN A 2 -31.28 -85.35 -20.63
CA ASN A 2 -30.84 -84.59 -21.83
C ASN A 2 -30.98 -83.05 -21.74
N THR A 3 -31.90 -82.53 -20.91
CA THR A 3 -32.16 -81.13 -20.76
C THR A 3 -31.10 -80.40 -19.90
N ILE A 4 -30.50 -81.09 -18.93
CA ILE A 4 -29.49 -80.49 -18.05
C ILE A 4 -28.13 -80.40 -18.79
N LYS A 5 -27.82 -81.35 -19.69
CA LYS A 5 -26.60 -81.30 -20.52
C LYS A 5 -26.66 -80.15 -21.54
N TYR A 6 -27.83 -79.79 -22.02
CA TYR A 6 -27.99 -78.71 -22.98
C TYR A 6 -27.89 -77.31 -22.34
N MET A 7 -28.31 -77.22 -21.08
CA MET A 7 -28.13 -75.98 -20.29
C MET A 7 -26.65 -75.81 -19.89
N TYR A 8 -25.95 -76.88 -19.52
CA TYR A 8 -24.55 -76.79 -19.13
C TYR A 8 -23.63 -76.40 -20.30
N ASN A 9 -23.88 -76.87 -21.49
CA ASN A 9 -23.15 -76.48 -22.69
C ASN A 9 -23.41 -75.00 -23.14
N LYS A 10 -24.63 -74.49 -22.92
CA LYS A 10 -24.91 -73.08 -23.24
C LYS A 10 -24.32 -72.12 -22.23
N THR A 11 -24.31 -72.49 -20.96
CA THR A 11 -23.67 -71.67 -19.93
C THR A 11 -22.16 -71.69 -20.05
N SER A 12 -21.54 -72.82 -20.40
CA SER A 12 -20.08 -72.84 -20.69
C SER A 12 -19.69 -72.05 -21.94
N ALA A 13 -20.51 -72.13 -22.99
CA ALA A 13 -20.26 -71.32 -24.21
C ALA A 13 -20.48 -69.82 -23.96
N LEU A 14 -21.45 -69.43 -23.10
CA LEU A 14 -21.64 -68.04 -22.71
C LEU A 14 -20.52 -67.53 -21.84
N LEU A 15 -19.99 -68.36 -20.91
CA LEU A 15 -18.85 -68.01 -20.08
C LEU A 15 -17.54 -67.88 -20.92
N CYS A 16 -17.33 -68.80 -21.86
CA CYS A 16 -16.22 -68.66 -22.81
C CYS A 16 -16.32 -67.43 -23.73
N ALA A 17 -17.54 -67.10 -24.17
CA ALA A 17 -17.77 -65.88 -24.97
C ALA A 17 -17.58 -64.60 -24.13
N LEU A 18 -17.95 -64.57 -22.85
CA LEU A 18 -17.70 -63.49 -21.94
C LEU A 18 -16.19 -63.37 -21.62
N CYS A 19 -15.49 -64.47 -21.44
CA CYS A 19 -14.02 -64.44 -21.23
C CYS A 19 -13.26 -64.00 -22.49
N LEU A 20 -13.76 -64.38 -23.70
CA LEU A 20 -13.16 -63.90 -24.95
C LEU A 20 -13.49 -62.39 -25.21
N LEU A 21 -14.67 -61.91 -24.85
CA LEU A 21 -14.96 -60.45 -24.86
C LEU A 21 -14.14 -59.69 -23.81
N GLY A 22 -13.92 -60.27 -22.63
CA GLY A 22 -13.06 -59.67 -21.60
C GLY A 22 -11.59 -59.61 -22.05
N ALA A 23 -11.07 -60.65 -22.72
CA ALA A 23 -9.73 -60.68 -23.26
C ALA A 23 -9.54 -59.71 -24.44
N LEU A 24 -10.57 -59.45 -25.26
CA LEU A 24 -10.54 -58.46 -26.32
C LEU A 24 -10.60 -57.02 -25.78
N CYS A 25 -11.23 -56.80 -24.62
CA CYS A 25 -11.21 -55.52 -23.95
C CYS A 25 -9.83 -55.20 -23.32
N VAL A 26 -9.08 -56.21 -22.88
CA VAL A 26 -7.76 -55.97 -22.26
C VAL A 26 -6.68 -55.72 -23.32
N THR A 27 -6.77 -56.37 -24.48
CA THR A 27 -5.85 -56.11 -25.62
C THR A 27 -6.13 -54.77 -26.31
N SER A 28 -7.38 -54.30 -26.25
CA SER A 28 -7.71 -52.97 -26.76
C SER A 28 -7.17 -51.84 -25.88
N CYS A 29 -6.94 -52.11 -24.60
CA CYS A 29 -6.32 -51.09 -23.71
C CYS A 29 -4.80 -51.06 -23.87
N GLU A 30 -4.12 -52.17 -24.21
CA GLU A 30 -2.69 -52.17 -24.46
C GLU A 30 -2.36 -51.42 -25.77
N ASP A 31 -3.15 -51.60 -26.83
CA ASP A 31 -2.96 -50.87 -28.10
C ASP A 31 -3.31 -49.36 -28.01
N MET A 32 -4.13 -49.00 -27.04
CA MET A 32 -4.42 -47.57 -26.74
C MET A 32 -3.33 -46.90 -25.90
N LEU A 33 -2.59 -47.72 -25.11
CA LEU A 33 -1.46 -47.26 -24.34
C LEU A 33 -0.15 -47.32 -25.15
N ASP A 34 -0.08 -48.18 -26.18
CA ASP A 34 1.11 -48.37 -27.03
C ASP A 34 1.05 -47.59 -28.36
N LYS A 35 -0.04 -46.93 -28.66
CA LYS A 35 0.01 -45.81 -29.62
C LYS A 35 0.84 -44.74 -28.97
N GLY A 36 2.08 -44.64 -29.41
CA GLY A 36 2.89 -43.46 -29.15
C GLY A 36 2.01 -42.27 -29.39
N ASN A 37 1.56 -41.69 -28.31
CA ASN A 37 0.64 -40.56 -28.35
C ASN A 37 1.42 -39.48 -29.13
N GLU A 38 0.96 -39.10 -30.32
CA GLU A 38 1.53 -37.99 -31.04
C GLU A 38 1.52 -36.69 -30.20
N TYR A 39 0.85 -36.75 -29.05
CA TYR A 39 0.78 -35.71 -28.01
C TYR A 39 1.66 -35.97 -26.79
N VAL A 40 2.39 -37.08 -26.69
CA VAL A 40 3.41 -37.27 -25.66
C VAL A 40 4.72 -36.65 -26.15
N ILE A 41 4.95 -35.45 -25.68
CA ILE A 41 6.19 -34.74 -25.90
C ILE A 41 7.23 -35.37 -24.98
N TYR A 42 8.21 -36.08 -25.56
CA TYR A 42 9.35 -36.61 -24.81
C TYR A 42 10.24 -35.45 -24.36
N ALA A 43 10.38 -35.27 -23.04
CA ALA A 43 11.06 -34.14 -22.42
C ALA A 43 12.49 -33.92 -22.93
N ASP A 44 13.21 -35.00 -23.29
CA ASP A 44 14.63 -34.92 -23.64
C ASP A 44 14.94 -34.35 -25.02
N ASN A 45 13.96 -34.22 -25.90
CA ASN A 45 14.17 -33.79 -27.31
C ASN A 45 13.23 -32.67 -27.80
N HIS A 46 12.43 -32.10 -26.90
CA HIS A 46 11.47 -31.08 -27.28
C HIS A 46 12.05 -29.69 -27.05
N MET A 47 12.33 -28.99 -28.14
CA MET A 47 12.63 -27.54 -28.11
C MET A 47 11.33 -26.74 -28.08
N ILE A 48 11.19 -25.83 -27.14
CA ILE A 48 10.09 -24.87 -27.10
C ILE A 48 10.36 -23.84 -28.20
N GLY A 49 9.81 -24.09 -29.38
CA GLY A 49 10.13 -23.32 -30.60
C GLY A 49 8.93 -22.59 -31.21
N ASN A 50 7.72 -22.77 -30.69
CA ASN A 50 6.54 -22.08 -31.19
C ASN A 50 5.80 -21.33 -30.09
N ALA A 51 4.97 -20.36 -30.48
CA ALA A 51 4.26 -19.49 -29.54
C ALA A 51 3.29 -20.26 -28.60
N ALA A 52 2.64 -21.32 -29.11
CA ALA A 52 1.69 -22.09 -28.28
C ALA A 52 2.39 -22.85 -27.16
N ASP A 53 3.54 -23.48 -27.44
CA ASP A 53 4.35 -24.18 -26.43
C ASP A 53 4.86 -23.21 -25.36
N THR A 54 5.28 -22.02 -25.78
CA THR A 54 5.81 -20.98 -24.90
C THR A 54 4.74 -20.44 -23.96
N VAL A 55 3.57 -20.09 -24.50
CA VAL A 55 2.43 -19.63 -23.69
C VAL A 55 2.02 -20.68 -22.69
N THR A 56 1.85 -21.94 -23.14
CA THR A 56 1.44 -23.06 -22.26
C THR A 56 2.45 -23.28 -21.14
N SER A 57 3.76 -23.23 -21.45
CA SER A 57 4.83 -23.43 -20.47
C SER A 57 4.88 -22.30 -19.44
N VAL A 58 4.80 -21.05 -19.88
CA VAL A 58 4.83 -19.87 -18.98
C VAL A 58 3.56 -19.80 -18.13
N VAL A 59 2.38 -20.03 -18.71
CA VAL A 59 1.12 -20.11 -17.95
C VAL A 59 1.18 -21.26 -16.93
N GLY A 60 1.78 -22.40 -17.27
CA GLY A 60 2.03 -23.48 -16.34
C GLY A 60 2.90 -23.08 -15.14
N ILE A 61 3.96 -22.26 -15.38
CA ILE A 61 4.79 -21.71 -14.28
C ILE A 61 3.97 -20.75 -13.41
N LEU A 62 3.20 -19.84 -14.04
CA LEU A 62 2.33 -18.90 -13.31
C LEU A 62 1.30 -19.64 -12.45
N ASN A 63 0.73 -20.74 -12.98
CA ASN A 63 -0.21 -21.57 -12.23
C ASN A 63 0.45 -22.23 -11.00
N LYS A 64 1.70 -22.69 -11.12
CA LYS A 64 2.44 -23.27 -9.99
C LYS A 64 2.72 -22.27 -8.86
N LEU A 65 2.78 -20.96 -9.13
CA LEU A 65 2.93 -19.93 -8.09
C LEU A 65 1.78 -19.93 -7.07
N GLN A 66 0.59 -20.43 -7.46
CA GLN A 66 -0.55 -20.52 -6.55
C GLN A 66 -0.23 -21.36 -5.31
N SER A 67 0.59 -22.41 -5.46
CA SER A 67 0.93 -23.32 -4.36
C SER A 67 1.69 -22.64 -3.22
N ILE A 68 2.39 -21.54 -3.47
CA ILE A 68 3.18 -20.82 -2.45
C ILE A 68 2.56 -19.51 -2.01
N ALA A 69 1.55 -18.99 -2.73
CA ALA A 69 1.03 -17.65 -2.52
C ALA A 69 0.43 -17.43 -1.12
N VAL A 70 -0.41 -18.37 -0.66
CA VAL A 70 -1.02 -18.32 0.68
C VAL A 70 0.05 -18.38 1.77
N ARG A 71 0.97 -19.35 1.68
CA ARG A 71 1.99 -19.55 2.72
C ARG A 71 2.96 -18.39 2.83
N ASN A 72 3.35 -17.76 1.71
CA ASN A 72 4.21 -16.57 1.75
C ASN A 72 3.56 -15.44 2.55
N ASN A 73 2.25 -15.23 2.39
CA ASN A 73 1.52 -14.27 3.19
C ASN A 73 1.52 -14.67 4.67
N LEU A 74 1.14 -15.91 4.99
CA LEU A 74 1.03 -16.38 6.37
C LEU A 74 2.37 -16.32 7.11
N PHE A 75 3.46 -16.76 6.49
CA PHE A 75 4.79 -16.67 7.10
C PHE A 75 5.30 -15.24 7.24
N GLY A 76 4.89 -14.32 6.40
CA GLY A 76 5.25 -12.91 6.49
C GLY A 76 4.45 -12.15 7.54
N GLU A 77 3.19 -12.55 7.82
CA GLU A 77 2.32 -11.85 8.76
C GLU A 77 2.29 -12.50 10.15
N LEU A 78 2.03 -13.82 10.25
CA LEU A 78 1.82 -14.46 11.55
C LEU A 78 3.05 -14.47 12.44
N ARG A 79 4.25 -14.46 11.86
CA ARG A 79 5.51 -14.36 12.63
C ARG A 79 5.79 -12.94 13.15
N ALA A 80 5.05 -11.94 12.65
CA ALA A 80 5.26 -10.52 12.93
C ALA A 80 4.33 -9.98 14.02
N ASP A 81 4.20 -8.67 14.11
CA ASP A 81 3.53 -7.93 15.18
C ASP A 81 2.13 -7.40 14.83
N LEU A 82 1.74 -7.39 13.53
CA LEU A 82 0.51 -6.70 13.09
C LEU A 82 -0.75 -7.54 13.15
N VAL A 83 -0.62 -8.86 13.27
CA VAL A 83 -1.74 -9.80 13.35
C VAL A 83 -1.54 -10.79 14.48
N GLU A 84 -2.64 -11.38 14.93
CA GLU A 84 -2.64 -12.45 15.92
C GLU A 84 -3.64 -13.55 15.54
N VAL A 85 -3.37 -14.77 15.99
CA VAL A 85 -4.24 -15.92 15.77
C VAL A 85 -5.29 -16.00 16.85
N ARG A 86 -6.55 -16.28 16.47
CA ARG A 86 -7.65 -16.50 17.40
C ARG A 86 -7.60 -17.90 18.02
N SER A 87 -8.40 -18.13 19.05
CA SER A 87 -8.49 -19.43 19.72
C SER A 87 -8.94 -20.57 18.81
N ASN A 88 -9.79 -20.27 17.80
CA ASN A 88 -10.29 -21.19 16.80
C ASN A 88 -9.28 -21.50 15.67
N ALA A 89 -8.11 -20.88 15.64
CA ALA A 89 -7.07 -21.15 14.64
C ALA A 89 -6.54 -22.58 14.79
N THR A 90 -6.14 -23.17 13.66
CA THR A 90 -5.51 -24.50 13.61
C THR A 90 -4.16 -24.52 14.35
N THR A 91 -3.70 -25.71 14.70
CA THR A 91 -2.37 -25.90 15.30
C THR A 91 -1.26 -25.37 14.38
N ASP A 92 -1.43 -25.55 13.06
CA ASP A 92 -0.45 -25.09 12.06
C ASP A 92 -0.30 -23.57 12.06
N LEU A 93 -1.40 -22.83 12.10
CA LEU A 93 -1.37 -21.35 12.18
C LEU A 93 -0.76 -20.87 13.50
N LYS A 94 -1.10 -21.54 14.63
CA LYS A 94 -0.54 -21.22 15.93
C LYS A 94 0.97 -21.47 15.96
N SER A 95 1.45 -22.59 15.40
CA SER A 95 2.87 -22.90 15.36
C SER A 95 3.68 -21.92 14.51
N ILE A 96 3.08 -21.34 13.44
CA ILE A 96 3.71 -20.25 12.68
C ILE A 96 3.85 -19.01 13.57
N ALA A 97 2.79 -18.61 14.27
CA ALA A 97 2.80 -17.43 15.13
C ALA A 97 3.75 -17.56 16.33
N GLU A 98 3.94 -18.77 16.84
CA GLU A 98 4.79 -19.12 17.99
C GLU A 98 6.24 -19.47 17.62
N LEU A 99 6.59 -19.51 16.33
CA LEU A 99 7.90 -19.96 15.81
C LEU A 99 8.23 -21.40 16.27
N THR A 100 7.27 -22.29 16.12
CA THR A 100 7.39 -23.72 16.47
C THR A 100 7.00 -24.64 15.31
N VAL A 101 7.17 -24.13 14.08
CA VAL A 101 6.85 -24.85 12.85
C VAL A 101 7.73 -26.09 12.73
N ASP A 102 7.11 -27.24 12.52
CA ASP A 102 7.76 -28.51 12.26
C ASP A 102 7.55 -29.00 10.81
N ASP A 103 8.06 -30.19 10.51
CA ASP A 103 7.97 -30.79 9.17
C ASP A 103 6.55 -31.24 8.80
N ASP A 104 5.68 -31.44 9.78
CA ASP A 104 4.30 -31.91 9.58
C ASP A 104 3.32 -30.72 9.38
N ASN A 105 3.77 -29.49 9.56
CA ASN A 105 2.95 -28.29 9.34
C ASN A 105 2.52 -28.19 7.88
N ALA A 106 1.23 -28.05 7.64
CA ALA A 106 0.63 -28.03 6.29
C ALA A 106 1.18 -26.93 5.38
N TYR A 107 1.70 -25.84 5.95
CA TYR A 107 2.28 -24.72 5.20
C TYR A 107 3.81 -24.86 4.99
N ASN A 108 4.48 -25.79 5.68
CA ASN A 108 5.92 -26.04 5.55
C ASN A 108 6.23 -27.05 4.43
N VAL A 109 6.05 -26.64 3.17
CA VAL A 109 6.19 -27.53 2.00
C VAL A 109 7.23 -26.95 1.03
N PRO A 110 8.53 -27.12 1.29
CA PRO A 110 9.60 -26.60 0.43
C PRO A 110 9.58 -27.16 -0.99
N ARG A 111 9.03 -28.36 -1.19
CA ARG A 111 8.86 -28.99 -2.50
C ARG A 111 8.13 -28.11 -3.51
N ASP A 112 7.17 -27.28 -3.07
CA ASP A 112 6.39 -26.45 -3.97
C ASP A 112 7.23 -25.32 -4.59
N PHE A 113 8.17 -24.76 -3.83
CA PHE A 113 9.15 -23.81 -4.37
C PHE A 113 10.01 -24.45 -5.45
N TYR A 114 10.50 -25.68 -5.19
CA TYR A 114 11.31 -26.40 -6.19
C TYR A 114 10.49 -26.84 -7.41
N SER A 115 9.20 -27.09 -7.27
CA SER A 115 8.33 -27.33 -8.41
C SER A 115 8.31 -26.12 -9.36
N ILE A 116 8.23 -24.91 -8.83
CA ILE A 116 8.30 -23.67 -9.64
C ILE A 116 9.69 -23.52 -10.25
N ILE A 117 10.74 -23.65 -9.44
CA ILE A 117 12.13 -23.50 -9.87
C ILE A 117 12.46 -24.51 -10.99
N ASN A 118 12.05 -25.76 -10.84
CA ASN A 118 12.30 -26.79 -11.83
C ASN A 118 11.58 -26.53 -13.16
N ASN A 119 10.35 -26.04 -13.11
CA ASN A 119 9.62 -25.62 -14.32
C ASN A 119 10.32 -24.42 -15.01
N CYS A 120 10.83 -23.46 -14.22
CA CYS A 120 11.65 -22.38 -14.77
C CYS A 120 12.94 -22.92 -15.43
N ASN A 121 13.67 -23.80 -14.73
CA ASN A 121 14.89 -24.40 -15.25
C ASN A 121 14.62 -25.21 -16.53
N TYR A 122 13.53 -25.98 -16.55
CA TYR A 122 13.13 -26.75 -17.74
C TYR A 122 12.82 -25.83 -18.91
N PHE A 123 12.02 -24.78 -18.71
CA PHE A 123 11.73 -23.80 -19.75
C PHE A 123 13.02 -23.16 -20.30
N LEU A 124 13.89 -22.67 -19.42
CA LEU A 124 15.11 -21.98 -19.81
C LEU A 124 16.12 -22.88 -20.54
N ALA A 125 16.14 -24.17 -20.24
CA ALA A 125 16.99 -25.16 -20.90
C ALA A 125 16.47 -25.56 -22.30
N HIS A 126 15.17 -25.43 -22.56
CA HIS A 126 14.55 -25.92 -23.79
C HIS A 126 13.98 -24.80 -24.68
N ALA A 127 13.87 -23.57 -24.19
CA ALA A 127 13.41 -22.44 -25.00
C ALA A 127 14.46 -22.06 -26.06
N ASP A 128 14.04 -22.00 -27.34
CA ASP A 128 14.88 -21.50 -28.39
C ASP A 128 15.07 -19.99 -28.34
N SER A 129 16.11 -19.55 -27.63
CA SER A 129 16.43 -18.14 -27.45
C SER A 129 16.77 -17.41 -28.76
N LEU A 130 17.03 -18.14 -29.84
CA LEU A 130 17.34 -17.61 -31.17
C LEU A 130 16.14 -17.67 -32.14
N ALA A 131 15.02 -18.30 -31.73
CA ALA A 131 13.80 -18.31 -32.51
C ALA A 131 13.34 -16.87 -32.82
N GLY A 132 13.25 -16.55 -34.12
CA GLY A 132 12.84 -15.21 -34.52
C GLY A 132 13.42 -14.77 -35.85
N ASN A 133 13.34 -13.47 -36.09
CA ASN A 133 13.98 -12.85 -37.25
C ASN A 133 15.32 -12.22 -36.84
N THR A 134 16.38 -13.03 -36.82
CA THR A 134 17.73 -12.61 -36.41
C THR A 134 18.30 -11.45 -37.24
N ASN A 135 17.92 -11.35 -38.50
CA ASN A 135 18.34 -10.23 -39.37
C ASN A 135 17.72 -8.89 -38.96
N ARG A 136 16.61 -8.91 -38.22
CA ARG A 136 15.93 -7.72 -37.67
C ARG A 136 16.14 -7.56 -36.17
N GLY A 137 16.89 -8.44 -35.51
CA GLY A 137 17.05 -8.45 -34.04
C GLY A 137 15.78 -8.77 -33.29
N ILE A 138 14.82 -9.46 -33.93
CA ILE A 138 13.54 -9.84 -33.29
C ILE A 138 13.66 -11.28 -32.79
N TYR A 139 13.57 -11.45 -31.48
CA TYR A 139 13.56 -12.75 -30.78
C TYR A 139 12.19 -12.97 -30.17
N TYR A 140 11.50 -14.04 -30.61
CA TYR A 140 10.10 -14.26 -30.27
C TYR A 140 9.84 -14.53 -28.78
N PHE A 141 10.83 -15.09 -28.07
CA PHE A 141 10.68 -15.49 -26.66
C PHE A 141 11.49 -14.64 -25.68
N ALA A 142 11.99 -13.50 -26.12
CA ALA A 142 12.85 -12.65 -25.30
C ALA A 142 12.13 -12.13 -24.02
N THR A 143 10.83 -11.88 -24.13
CA THR A 143 9.99 -11.40 -23.03
C THR A 143 9.67 -12.52 -22.05
N GLU A 144 9.33 -13.70 -22.55
CA GLU A 144 9.06 -14.90 -21.75
C GLU A 144 10.30 -15.37 -21.00
N ILE A 145 11.43 -15.45 -21.68
CA ILE A 145 12.71 -15.82 -21.05
C ILE A 145 13.03 -14.84 -19.92
N ALA A 146 12.88 -13.54 -20.14
CA ALA A 146 13.11 -12.53 -19.11
C ALA A 146 12.19 -12.73 -17.91
N GLN A 147 10.90 -13.04 -18.12
CA GLN A 147 9.94 -13.28 -17.07
C GLN A 147 10.22 -14.56 -16.30
N VAL A 148 10.60 -15.64 -16.98
CA VAL A 148 10.94 -16.91 -16.29
C VAL A 148 12.20 -16.75 -15.44
N HIS A 149 13.23 -16.01 -15.89
CA HIS A 149 14.37 -15.64 -15.04
C HIS A 149 13.92 -14.83 -13.82
N SER A 150 13.01 -13.87 -14.00
CA SER A 150 12.50 -13.03 -12.92
C SER A 150 11.71 -13.84 -11.89
N ILE A 151 10.82 -14.73 -12.33
CA ILE A 151 10.04 -15.61 -11.46
C ILE A 151 10.97 -16.56 -10.69
N ARG A 152 11.98 -17.14 -11.34
CA ARG A 152 12.97 -17.99 -10.70
C ARG A 152 13.74 -17.26 -9.61
N ALA A 153 14.21 -16.06 -9.91
CA ALA A 153 14.94 -15.21 -8.96
C ALA A 153 14.06 -14.84 -7.75
N TRP A 154 12.83 -14.41 -7.98
CA TRP A 154 11.87 -14.11 -6.93
C TRP A 154 11.56 -15.34 -6.06
N THR A 155 11.34 -16.50 -6.68
CA THR A 155 11.04 -17.74 -5.96
C THR A 155 12.18 -18.15 -5.04
N TYR A 156 13.42 -18.09 -5.52
CA TYR A 156 14.61 -18.35 -4.69
C TYR A 156 14.76 -17.34 -3.56
N LEU A 157 14.49 -16.05 -3.83
CA LEU A 157 14.52 -15.04 -2.78
C LEU A 157 13.50 -15.34 -1.68
N GLN A 158 12.22 -15.64 -2.04
CA GLN A 158 11.22 -16.02 -1.04
C GLN A 158 11.66 -17.25 -0.24
N MET A 159 12.21 -18.24 -0.91
CA MET A 159 12.65 -19.48 -0.28
C MET A 159 13.81 -19.26 0.69
N VAL A 160 14.84 -18.51 0.32
CA VAL A 160 15.99 -18.27 1.20
C VAL A 160 15.63 -17.36 2.39
N LEU A 161 14.68 -16.44 2.21
CA LEU A 161 14.14 -15.62 3.31
C LEU A 161 13.36 -16.45 4.33
N LEU A 162 12.73 -17.52 3.89
CA LEU A 162 11.97 -18.42 4.76
C LEU A 162 12.88 -19.45 5.45
N TYR A 163 13.82 -20.06 4.73
CA TYR A 163 14.62 -21.22 5.19
C TYR A 163 16.09 -20.88 5.52
N GLY A 164 16.58 -19.71 5.17
CA GLY A 164 17.94 -19.25 5.47
C GLY A 164 19.00 -19.77 4.53
N ARG A 165 19.05 -21.09 4.28
CA ARG A 165 19.96 -21.74 3.34
C ARG A 165 19.20 -22.79 2.55
N VAL A 166 19.37 -22.78 1.23
CA VAL A 166 18.58 -23.62 0.32
C VAL A 166 19.46 -24.32 -0.72
N PRO A 167 19.17 -25.58 -1.10
CA PRO A 167 19.82 -26.23 -2.23
C PRO A 167 19.67 -25.40 -3.49
N PHE A 168 20.80 -25.07 -4.14
CA PHE A 168 20.81 -24.21 -5.32
C PHE A 168 20.92 -25.05 -6.59
N VAL A 169 19.89 -25.00 -7.42
CA VAL A 169 19.71 -25.80 -8.64
C VAL A 169 19.29 -24.93 -9.79
N THR A 170 20.08 -24.90 -10.85
CA THR A 170 19.82 -24.09 -12.05
C THR A 170 19.52 -24.90 -13.29
N GLU A 171 19.74 -26.22 -13.22
CA GLU A 171 19.45 -27.17 -14.29
C GLU A 171 18.15 -27.93 -14.03
N PRO A 172 17.45 -28.42 -15.08
CA PRO A 172 16.26 -29.23 -14.91
C PRO A 172 16.54 -30.52 -14.17
N VAL A 173 15.73 -30.81 -13.16
CA VAL A 173 15.73 -32.09 -12.43
C VAL A 173 14.61 -32.95 -13.00
N VAL A 174 14.95 -33.87 -13.89
CA VAL A 174 13.99 -34.71 -14.64
C VAL A 174 14.17 -36.20 -14.35
N THR A 175 15.23 -36.58 -13.64
CA THR A 175 15.50 -37.98 -13.28
C THR A 175 15.62 -38.16 -11.77
N LYS A 176 15.34 -39.38 -11.29
CA LYS A 176 15.53 -39.72 -9.88
C LYS A 176 16.98 -39.52 -9.42
N LEU A 177 17.96 -39.81 -10.28
CA LEU A 177 19.37 -39.60 -9.96
C LEU A 177 19.70 -38.14 -9.68
N GLN A 178 19.13 -37.23 -10.47
CA GLN A 178 19.25 -35.77 -10.24
C GLN A 178 18.51 -35.34 -8.96
N SER A 179 17.31 -35.88 -8.71
CA SER A 179 16.57 -35.62 -7.49
C SER A 179 17.29 -36.06 -6.23
N ASP A 180 18.01 -37.18 -6.30
CA ASP A 180 18.78 -37.74 -5.19
C ASP A 180 20.19 -37.12 -5.06
N ALA A 181 20.56 -36.20 -5.97
CA ALA A 181 21.87 -35.56 -5.97
C ALA A 181 21.97 -34.52 -4.84
N LYS A 182 23.21 -34.32 -4.36
CA LYS A 182 23.49 -33.25 -3.39
C LYS A 182 23.81 -31.96 -4.12
N TYR A 183 23.03 -30.93 -3.84
CA TYR A 183 23.23 -29.60 -4.39
C TYR A 183 23.92 -28.67 -3.36
N PRO A 184 24.71 -27.67 -3.80
CA PRO A 184 25.29 -26.71 -2.90
C PRO A 184 24.22 -25.90 -2.18
N LEU A 185 24.41 -25.61 -0.91
CA LEU A 185 23.54 -24.75 -0.13
C LEU A 185 23.94 -23.30 -0.30
N TYR A 186 23.03 -22.48 -0.83
CA TYR A 186 23.20 -21.04 -0.95
C TYR A 186 22.42 -20.33 0.14
N ASP A 187 23.05 -19.33 0.75
CA ASP A 187 22.41 -18.40 1.68
C ASP A 187 21.88 -17.14 0.92
N LEU A 188 21.30 -16.21 1.68
CA LEU A 188 20.72 -14.99 1.14
C LEU A 188 21.71 -14.20 0.28
N GLU A 189 22.96 -14.07 0.74
CA GLU A 189 23.97 -13.30 0.04
C GLU A 189 24.34 -13.95 -1.30
N GLN A 190 24.57 -15.25 -1.30
CA GLN A 190 24.89 -16.02 -2.51
C GLN A 190 23.74 -16.03 -3.53
N ILE A 191 22.49 -16.13 -3.05
CA ILE A 191 21.30 -16.04 -3.90
C ILE A 191 21.21 -14.64 -4.54
N CYS A 192 21.35 -13.59 -3.76
CA CYS A 192 21.28 -12.22 -4.29
C CYS A 192 22.39 -11.96 -5.32
N ASP A 193 23.65 -12.31 -5.02
CA ASP A 193 24.75 -12.13 -5.94
C ASP A 193 24.54 -12.86 -7.27
N TYR A 194 24.08 -14.11 -7.21
CA TYR A 194 23.84 -14.89 -8.42
C TYR A 194 22.74 -14.25 -9.29
N PHE A 195 21.57 -13.96 -8.69
CA PHE A 195 20.42 -13.50 -9.47
C PHE A 195 20.53 -12.05 -9.92
N ILE A 196 21.30 -11.20 -9.26
CA ILE A 196 21.66 -9.88 -9.79
C ILE A 196 22.39 -10.01 -11.12
N GLN A 197 23.31 -10.97 -11.26
CA GLN A 197 24.02 -11.19 -12.53
C GLN A 197 23.15 -11.93 -13.55
N ASP A 198 22.33 -12.89 -13.12
CA ASP A 198 21.42 -13.65 -13.96
C ASP A 198 20.35 -12.74 -14.62
N LEU A 199 19.83 -11.75 -13.88
CA LEU A 199 18.82 -10.82 -14.39
C LEU A 199 19.38 -9.66 -15.23
N LYS A 200 20.67 -9.39 -15.17
CA LYS A 200 21.29 -8.24 -15.83
C LYS A 200 21.01 -8.15 -17.35
N PRO A 201 21.06 -9.26 -18.15
CA PRO A 201 20.74 -9.20 -19.56
C PRO A 201 19.26 -8.94 -19.86
N TYR A 202 18.38 -9.18 -18.88
CA TYR A 202 16.93 -9.11 -19.02
C TYR A 202 16.33 -7.88 -18.36
N TYR A 203 17.15 -7.06 -17.75
CA TYR A 203 16.73 -5.87 -17.00
C TYR A 203 15.94 -4.90 -17.87
N GLY A 204 14.75 -4.52 -17.42
CA GLY A 204 13.88 -3.58 -18.12
C GLY A 204 13.18 -4.14 -19.36
N ARG A 205 13.20 -5.45 -19.57
CA ARG A 205 12.44 -6.07 -20.67
C ARG A 205 10.94 -5.92 -20.47
N ALA A 206 10.24 -5.74 -21.59
CA ALA A 206 8.78 -5.71 -21.61
C ALA A 206 8.18 -7.06 -21.17
N TYR A 207 6.90 -7.05 -20.85
CA TYR A 207 6.16 -8.27 -20.54
C TYR A 207 5.74 -9.02 -21.81
N PRO A 208 5.53 -10.34 -21.73
CA PRO A 208 4.81 -11.06 -22.77
C PRO A 208 3.42 -10.47 -22.98
N ASP A 209 2.98 -10.42 -24.22
CA ASP A 209 1.62 -9.99 -24.56
C ASP A 209 0.78 -11.21 -24.96
N TYR A 210 -0.04 -11.67 -24.01
CA TYR A 210 -0.94 -12.81 -24.21
C TYR A 210 -2.39 -12.38 -24.51
N GLY A 211 -2.61 -11.09 -24.80
CA GLY A 211 -3.94 -10.55 -25.00
C GLY A 211 -4.74 -10.46 -23.70
N THR A 212 -5.98 -10.93 -23.70
CA THR A 212 -6.84 -10.95 -22.51
C THR A 212 -7.13 -12.39 -22.11
N PHE A 213 -6.95 -12.71 -20.83
CA PHE A 213 -7.49 -13.94 -20.26
C PHE A 213 -9.00 -13.81 -20.09
N ASP A 214 -9.71 -14.94 -20.13
CA ASP A 214 -11.19 -14.99 -20.02
C ASP A 214 -11.72 -14.58 -18.62
N THR A 215 -10.92 -13.98 -17.79
CA THR A 215 -11.24 -13.73 -16.40
C THR A 215 -10.91 -12.31 -16.01
N ASN A 216 -11.42 -11.30 -16.49
CA ASN A 216 -11.26 -9.92 -15.97
C ASN A 216 -9.87 -9.53 -15.40
N ILE A 217 -8.83 -10.38 -15.60
CA ILE A 217 -7.44 -10.14 -15.17
C ILE A 217 -6.67 -9.64 -16.37
N ASP A 218 -5.96 -8.53 -16.19
CA ASP A 218 -4.94 -8.12 -17.13
C ASP A 218 -3.73 -9.07 -17.00
N PRO A 219 -3.36 -9.82 -18.06
CA PRO A 219 -2.25 -10.76 -18.01
C PRO A 219 -0.93 -10.13 -17.59
N GLN A 220 -0.74 -8.84 -17.83
CA GLN A 220 0.47 -8.11 -17.42
C GLN A 220 0.64 -8.07 -15.90
N LEU A 221 -0.45 -8.17 -15.13
CA LEU A 221 -0.38 -8.23 -13.67
C LEU A 221 0.10 -9.60 -13.14
N CYS A 222 0.24 -10.60 -13.98
CA CYS A 222 0.77 -11.91 -13.58
C CYS A 222 2.30 -11.97 -13.63
N PHE A 223 2.97 -10.94 -14.16
CA PHE A 223 4.40 -10.94 -14.37
C PHE A 223 5.17 -10.18 -13.28
N PHE A 224 6.44 -10.55 -13.13
CA PHE A 224 7.37 -10.02 -12.14
C PHE A 224 8.35 -9.07 -12.80
N PRO A 225 8.23 -7.75 -12.60
CA PRO A 225 9.13 -6.77 -13.22
C PRO A 225 10.59 -7.04 -12.83
N THR A 226 11.46 -7.20 -13.83
CA THR A 226 12.88 -7.48 -13.58
C THR A 226 13.56 -6.39 -12.77
N GLN A 227 13.15 -5.13 -12.94
CA GLN A 227 13.66 -4.00 -12.17
C GLN A 227 13.30 -4.14 -10.68
N ILE A 228 12.03 -4.50 -10.36
CA ILE A 228 11.58 -4.65 -8.97
C ILE A 228 12.30 -5.82 -8.31
N VAL A 229 12.36 -6.97 -8.97
CA VAL A 229 13.05 -8.15 -8.42
C VAL A 229 14.54 -7.86 -8.23
N THR A 230 15.18 -7.18 -9.18
CA THR A 230 16.58 -6.73 -9.02
C THR A 230 16.73 -5.74 -7.85
N GLY A 231 15.79 -4.81 -7.71
CA GLY A 231 15.77 -3.88 -6.58
C GLY A 231 15.66 -4.60 -5.24
N ASP A 232 14.80 -5.61 -5.14
CA ASP A 232 14.66 -6.43 -3.93
C ASP A 232 15.96 -7.18 -3.60
N LEU A 233 16.59 -7.81 -4.60
CA LEU A 233 17.87 -8.49 -4.40
C LEU A 233 18.95 -7.53 -3.89
N TYR A 234 19.07 -6.34 -4.48
CA TYR A 234 20.00 -5.32 -4.02
C TYR A 234 19.67 -4.79 -2.61
N LEU A 235 18.39 -4.59 -2.30
CA LEU A 235 17.98 -4.09 -0.98
C LEU A 235 18.27 -5.12 0.12
N TRP A 236 18.03 -6.40 -0.13
CA TRP A 236 18.39 -7.47 0.78
C TRP A 236 19.91 -7.62 0.94
N LEU A 237 20.65 -7.50 -0.15
CA LEU A 237 22.11 -7.54 -0.12
C LEU A 237 22.69 -6.35 0.63
N ALA A 238 22.13 -5.15 0.42
CA ALA A 238 22.47 -3.95 1.16
C ALA A 238 22.30 -4.15 2.67
N ALA A 239 21.15 -4.68 3.09
CA ALA A 239 20.86 -4.95 4.49
C ALA A 239 21.80 -6.02 5.08
N LYS A 240 22.06 -7.09 4.33
CA LYS A 240 22.91 -8.19 4.76
C LYS A 240 24.38 -7.77 4.96
N ARG A 241 24.88 -6.91 4.07
CA ARG A 241 26.28 -6.42 4.08
C ARG A 241 26.45 -5.09 4.82
N GLN A 242 25.36 -4.42 5.17
CA GLN A 242 25.34 -3.01 5.62
C GLN A 242 26.05 -2.10 4.59
N ASP A 243 25.77 -2.32 3.30
CA ASP A 243 26.44 -1.66 2.19
C ASP A 243 25.56 -0.59 1.55
N PRO A 244 25.86 0.73 1.75
CA PRO A 244 25.09 1.81 1.14
C PRO A 244 25.14 1.82 -0.40
N GLU A 245 26.20 1.29 -1.02
CA GLU A 245 26.29 1.25 -2.49
C GLU A 245 25.31 0.24 -3.08
N MET A 246 25.08 -0.89 -2.41
CA MET A 246 24.02 -1.81 -2.80
C MET A 246 22.64 -1.17 -2.63
N ALA A 247 22.44 -0.38 -1.58
CA ALA A 247 21.22 0.39 -1.38
C ALA A 247 20.97 1.43 -2.50
N LYS A 248 22.03 2.10 -2.99
CA LYS A 248 21.94 2.97 -4.16
C LYS A 248 21.49 2.23 -5.42
N GLN A 249 22.00 1.00 -5.64
CA GLN A 249 21.56 0.19 -6.77
C GLN A 249 20.08 -0.23 -6.63
N ALA A 250 19.63 -0.58 -5.42
CA ALA A 250 18.23 -0.86 -5.15
C ALA A 250 17.35 0.35 -5.47
N ALA A 251 17.71 1.54 -4.98
CA ALA A 251 16.98 2.78 -5.24
C ALA A 251 16.86 3.08 -6.74
N LYS A 252 17.95 2.92 -7.51
CA LYS A 252 17.92 3.07 -8.96
C LYS A 252 16.99 2.07 -9.63
N ALA A 253 17.01 0.81 -9.21
CA ALA A 253 16.20 -0.23 -9.81
C ALA A 253 14.69 0.03 -9.59
N TYR A 254 14.27 0.47 -8.41
CA TYR A 254 12.89 0.87 -8.15
C TYR A 254 12.49 2.13 -8.95
N TYR A 255 13.37 3.11 -9.02
CA TYR A 255 13.15 4.30 -9.84
C TYR A 255 13.00 3.95 -11.33
N ASP A 256 13.88 3.11 -11.87
CA ASP A 256 13.82 2.67 -13.26
C ASP A 256 12.49 1.98 -13.58
N TYR A 257 11.93 1.21 -12.64
CA TYR A 257 10.60 0.64 -12.82
C TYR A 257 9.51 1.72 -12.84
N ILE A 258 9.57 2.69 -11.91
CA ILE A 258 8.58 3.78 -11.83
C ILE A 258 8.53 4.53 -13.17
N VAL A 259 9.70 4.94 -13.69
CA VAL A 259 9.79 5.67 -14.98
C VAL A 259 9.37 4.80 -16.14
N TRP A 260 9.78 3.52 -16.17
CA TRP A 260 9.39 2.59 -17.22
C TRP A 260 7.87 2.38 -17.27
N ASN A 261 7.23 2.21 -16.12
CA ASN A 261 5.80 1.98 -16.03
C ASN A 261 4.99 3.20 -16.49
N GLN A 262 5.46 4.40 -16.20
CA GLN A 262 4.82 5.64 -16.66
C GLN A 262 4.88 5.81 -18.16
N SER A 263 6.01 5.46 -18.80
CA SER A 263 6.13 5.50 -20.25
C SER A 263 5.25 4.46 -20.95
N GLY A 264 4.82 3.44 -20.24
CA GLY A 264 4.09 2.28 -20.74
C GLY A 264 2.57 2.29 -20.58
N LYS A 265 1.92 3.41 -20.20
CA LYS A 265 0.46 3.58 -20.07
C LYS A 265 -0.17 3.25 -18.68
N ARG A 266 0.61 2.93 -17.67
CA ARG A 266 0.08 2.71 -16.31
C ARG A 266 0.89 3.53 -15.33
N PRO A 267 0.45 4.75 -15.01
CA PRO A 267 1.14 5.57 -14.04
C PRO A 267 1.19 4.85 -12.69
N LEU A 268 2.38 4.78 -12.12
CA LEU A 268 2.59 4.31 -10.78
C LEU A 268 2.37 5.49 -9.84
N THR A 269 1.22 5.53 -9.18
CA THR A 269 0.84 6.67 -8.36
C THR A 269 0.86 6.34 -6.87
N THR A 270 1.34 7.26 -6.06
CA THR A 270 1.25 7.16 -4.60
C THR A 270 -0.05 7.74 -4.06
N GLY A 271 -0.72 8.59 -4.82
CA GLY A 271 -1.66 9.54 -4.28
C GLY A 271 -3.13 9.43 -4.69
N ASP A 272 -3.41 8.87 -5.85
CA ASP A 272 -4.78 8.88 -6.40
C ASP A 272 -5.77 8.04 -5.60
N ASN A 273 -5.28 7.09 -4.83
CA ASN A 273 -6.09 6.21 -4.00
C ASN A 273 -5.98 6.60 -2.52
N ARG A 274 -6.23 7.87 -2.21
CA ARG A 274 -6.42 8.25 -0.81
C ARG A 274 -7.58 7.46 -0.25
N VAL A 275 -7.39 6.89 0.93
CA VAL A 275 -8.52 6.51 1.75
C VAL A 275 -9.26 7.80 2.08
N GLN A 276 -10.48 7.91 1.60
CA GLN A 276 -11.32 9.08 1.86
C GLN A 276 -12.53 8.62 2.65
N TRP A 277 -12.87 9.37 3.65
CA TRP A 277 -14.17 9.23 4.27
C TRP A 277 -15.27 9.61 3.26
N SER A 278 -16.43 8.98 3.38
CA SER A 278 -17.57 9.39 2.56
C SER A 278 -17.92 10.86 2.85
N THR A 279 -18.46 11.54 1.85
CA THR A 279 -18.75 12.98 1.88
C THR A 279 -19.81 13.44 2.90
N GLN A 280 -20.27 12.58 3.78
CA GLN A 280 -21.19 12.96 4.85
C GLN A 280 -20.39 13.68 5.94
N THR A 281 -20.78 14.89 6.21
CA THR A 281 -20.09 15.80 7.11
C THR A 281 -20.07 15.31 8.55
N LEU A 282 -18.92 15.37 9.21
CA LEU A 282 -18.74 15.13 10.65
C LEU A 282 -19.64 16.03 11.54
N THR A 283 -20.12 17.15 10.98
CA THR A 283 -20.92 18.16 11.68
C THR A 283 -22.27 17.64 12.22
N ASN A 284 -22.79 16.54 11.75
CA ASN A 284 -24.09 16.02 12.17
C ASN A 284 -24.02 14.78 13.06
N GLY A 285 -22.86 14.42 13.60
CA GLY A 285 -22.70 13.18 14.36
C GLY A 285 -22.97 11.92 13.55
N THR A 286 -23.07 12.06 12.23
CA THR A 286 -23.29 10.95 11.31
C THR A 286 -21.95 10.33 11.00
N TYR A 287 -21.88 9.07 11.20
CA TYR A 287 -20.74 8.21 10.97
C TYR A 287 -20.34 8.18 9.49
N HIS A 288 -19.07 8.30 9.23
CA HIS A 288 -18.48 8.17 7.90
C HIS A 288 -17.94 6.76 7.72
N SER A 289 -18.37 6.06 6.69
CA SER A 289 -17.71 4.83 6.30
C SER A 289 -16.54 5.14 5.37
N PRO A 290 -15.39 4.50 5.53
CA PRO A 290 -14.30 4.58 4.58
C PRO A 290 -14.80 4.16 3.19
N ASN A 291 -14.24 4.72 2.13
CA ASN A 291 -14.71 4.41 0.78
C ASN A 291 -14.11 3.13 0.19
N GLY A 292 -13.37 2.35 0.97
CA GLY A 292 -12.84 1.06 0.57
C GLY A 292 -11.74 1.11 -0.50
N SER A 293 -11.08 2.25 -0.67
CA SER A 293 -10.12 2.44 -1.77
C SER A 293 -8.91 1.50 -1.71
N LEU A 294 -8.48 1.08 -0.52
CA LEU A 294 -7.38 0.13 -0.38
C LEU A 294 -7.77 -1.29 -0.79
N SER A 295 -9.02 -1.69 -0.55
CA SER A 295 -9.50 -3.00 -0.95
C SER A 295 -9.60 -3.16 -2.46
N TYR A 296 -9.83 -2.10 -3.20
CA TYR A 296 -9.90 -2.15 -4.65
C TYR A 296 -8.56 -2.45 -5.33
N GLY A 297 -7.43 -2.22 -4.68
CA GLY A 297 -6.11 -2.52 -5.22
C GLY A 297 -5.88 -3.99 -5.54
N PHE A 298 -6.63 -4.89 -4.91
CA PHE A 298 -6.54 -6.35 -5.11
C PHE A 298 -7.84 -6.96 -5.65
N GLY A 299 -8.84 -6.16 -5.95
CA GLY A 299 -10.20 -6.61 -6.16
C GLY A 299 -10.75 -6.47 -7.57
N SER A 300 -12.04 -6.21 -7.62
CA SER A 300 -12.91 -6.30 -8.79
C SER A 300 -12.50 -5.44 -10.00
N ALA A 301 -11.55 -4.54 -9.85
CA ALA A 301 -11.14 -3.63 -10.89
C ALA A 301 -9.75 -3.94 -11.46
N TRP A 302 -9.34 -5.19 -11.47
CA TRP A 302 -8.18 -5.68 -12.19
C TRP A 302 -8.28 -5.30 -13.67
N GLY A 303 -7.67 -4.24 -14.09
CA GLY A 303 -7.73 -3.79 -15.48
C GLY A 303 -8.07 -2.32 -15.68
N THR A 304 -8.43 -1.60 -14.63
CA THR A 304 -8.62 -0.16 -14.74
C THR A 304 -7.31 0.60 -14.50
N ALA A 305 -7.14 1.72 -15.19
CA ALA A 305 -5.89 2.49 -15.25
C ALA A 305 -5.41 3.06 -13.89
N TYR A 306 -6.23 3.00 -12.86
CA TYR A 306 -6.00 3.67 -11.58
C TYR A 306 -5.66 2.74 -10.41
N GLN A 307 -5.25 1.48 -10.70
CA GLN A 307 -5.02 0.53 -9.63
C GLN A 307 -3.55 0.44 -9.22
N PRO A 308 -3.28 0.38 -7.91
CA PRO A 308 -1.91 0.29 -7.42
C PRO A 308 -1.28 -1.10 -7.61
N ALA A 309 -2.03 -2.10 -8.11
CA ALA A 309 -1.51 -3.45 -8.33
C ALA A 309 -0.50 -3.50 -9.47
N ILE A 310 0.64 -4.15 -9.23
CA ILE A 310 1.71 -4.35 -10.18
C ILE A 310 1.83 -5.83 -10.53
N THR A 311 1.89 -6.70 -9.51
CA THR A 311 1.99 -8.15 -9.70
C THR A 311 1.04 -8.84 -8.73
N ALA A 312 0.31 -9.82 -9.24
CA ALA A 312 -0.54 -10.68 -8.45
C ALA A 312 -0.50 -12.12 -8.96
N ILE A 313 -0.76 -13.04 -8.06
CA ILE A 313 -0.92 -14.46 -8.37
C ILE A 313 -2.42 -14.73 -8.51
N PRO A 314 -2.90 -15.04 -9.73
CA PRO A 314 -4.29 -15.39 -9.94
C PRO A 314 -4.57 -16.76 -9.33
N MET A 315 -5.45 -16.81 -8.31
CA MET A 315 -5.85 -18.06 -7.66
C MET A 315 -7.08 -18.62 -8.38
N ASP A 316 -7.03 -19.89 -8.75
CA ASP A 316 -8.12 -20.57 -9.44
C ASP A 316 -8.20 -22.04 -9.04
N SER A 317 -9.11 -22.37 -8.14
CA SER A 317 -9.31 -23.75 -7.69
C SER A 317 -9.92 -24.70 -8.74
N ALA A 318 -10.42 -24.17 -9.85
CA ALA A 318 -10.97 -24.95 -10.95
C ALA A 318 -9.91 -25.35 -11.99
N ALA A 319 -8.76 -24.69 -12.00
CA ALA A 319 -7.65 -25.05 -12.88
C ALA A 319 -7.00 -26.37 -12.44
N ALA A 320 -6.42 -27.10 -13.38
CA ALA A 320 -5.58 -28.27 -13.07
C ALA A 320 -4.40 -27.82 -12.19
N ASP A 321 -4.21 -28.48 -11.05
CA ASP A 321 -3.25 -28.08 -10.02
C ASP A 321 -3.47 -26.65 -9.45
N GLY A 322 -4.68 -26.09 -9.59
CA GLY A 322 -5.04 -24.78 -9.07
C GLY A 322 -5.34 -24.81 -7.57
N HIS A 323 -5.19 -23.67 -6.92
CA HIS A 323 -5.40 -23.51 -5.50
C HIS A 323 -6.45 -22.44 -5.19
N TYR A 324 -7.23 -22.70 -4.14
CA TYR A 324 -8.12 -21.69 -3.58
C TYR A 324 -7.33 -20.67 -2.76
N ASN A 325 -7.77 -19.40 -2.79
CA ASN A 325 -7.22 -18.38 -1.90
C ASN A 325 -7.77 -18.58 -0.47
N GLU A 326 -7.03 -19.37 0.32
CA GLU A 326 -7.39 -19.69 1.69
C GLU A 326 -7.38 -18.45 2.62
N LEU A 327 -6.62 -17.39 2.32
CA LEU A 327 -6.59 -16.16 3.10
C LEU A 327 -7.98 -15.54 3.24
N ARG A 328 -8.86 -15.73 2.23
CA ARG A 328 -10.26 -15.29 2.29
C ARG A 328 -11.03 -15.92 3.45
N LEU A 329 -10.67 -17.12 3.85
CA LEU A 329 -11.31 -17.86 4.93
C LEU A 329 -10.66 -17.57 6.28
N LEU A 330 -9.34 -17.39 6.27
CA LEU A 330 -8.56 -17.20 7.49
C LEU A 330 -8.75 -15.81 8.08
N TYR A 331 -8.87 -14.81 7.22
CA TYR A 331 -9.01 -13.40 7.62
C TYR A 331 -10.48 -12.92 7.70
N ASN A 332 -11.44 -13.67 7.17
CA ASN A 332 -12.83 -13.21 7.12
C ASN A 332 -13.80 -14.22 7.75
N THR A 333 -14.79 -13.70 8.46
CA THR A 333 -15.94 -14.48 8.90
C THR A 333 -16.83 -14.79 7.68
N ARG A 334 -17.30 -15.99 7.57
CA ARG A 334 -18.15 -16.46 6.46
C ARG A 334 -19.37 -17.21 6.96
N ASN A 335 -20.44 -17.18 6.16
CA ASN A 335 -21.55 -18.11 6.30
C ASN A 335 -21.14 -19.50 5.84
N THR A 336 -21.55 -20.51 6.58
CA THR A 336 -21.46 -21.91 6.17
C THR A 336 -22.75 -22.33 5.44
N ASP A 337 -22.70 -23.43 4.70
CA ASP A 337 -23.85 -23.94 3.95
C ASP A 337 -25.04 -24.31 4.86
N ASP A 338 -24.78 -24.60 6.13
CA ASP A 338 -25.78 -24.91 7.16
C ASP A 338 -26.43 -23.66 7.79
N GLY A 339 -26.04 -22.46 7.36
CA GLY A 339 -26.55 -21.19 7.87
C GLY A 339 -25.88 -20.72 9.16
N ASP A 340 -24.85 -21.40 9.61
CA ASP A 340 -23.97 -20.97 10.71
C ASP A 340 -22.85 -20.05 10.19
N TYR A 341 -22.10 -19.49 11.11
CA TYR A 341 -20.94 -18.65 10.79
C TYR A 341 -19.64 -19.32 11.23
N GLN A 342 -18.67 -19.33 10.35
CA GLN A 342 -17.29 -19.65 10.68
C GLN A 342 -16.53 -18.35 10.89
N GLU A 343 -16.10 -18.10 12.13
CA GLU A 343 -15.33 -16.91 12.45
C GLU A 343 -13.92 -16.97 11.85
N ALA A 344 -13.38 -15.80 11.53
CA ALA A 344 -11.99 -15.65 11.09
C ALA A 344 -11.01 -16.27 12.11
N SER A 345 -9.93 -16.84 11.62
CA SER A 345 -8.87 -17.43 12.47
C SER A 345 -7.74 -16.45 12.76
N ILE A 346 -7.64 -15.36 12.02
CA ILE A 346 -6.61 -14.32 12.13
C ILE A 346 -7.30 -12.97 12.28
N GLN A 347 -6.80 -12.16 13.20
CA GLN A 347 -7.30 -10.81 13.47
C GLN A 347 -6.17 -9.80 13.54
N PRO A 348 -6.45 -8.48 13.40
CA PRO A 348 -5.47 -7.44 13.67
C PRO A 348 -4.96 -7.53 15.10
N SER A 349 -3.68 -7.25 15.30
CA SER A 349 -3.11 -7.14 16.63
C SER A 349 -3.44 -5.79 17.29
N LYS A 350 -3.28 -5.74 18.61
CA LYS A 350 -3.35 -4.48 19.34
C LYS A 350 -2.30 -3.47 18.87
N GLN A 351 -1.12 -3.91 18.46
CA GLN A 351 -0.04 -3.04 18.00
C GLN A 351 -0.42 -2.28 16.73
N LEU A 352 -1.08 -2.95 15.77
CA LEU A 352 -1.55 -2.27 14.57
C LEU A 352 -2.64 -1.24 14.89
N TYR A 353 -3.56 -1.58 15.80
CA TYR A 353 -4.56 -0.64 16.31
C TYR A 353 -3.90 0.57 16.99
N ASP A 354 -2.99 0.33 17.94
CA ASP A 354 -2.30 1.39 18.66
C ASP A 354 -1.51 2.31 17.72
N LEU A 355 -0.84 1.74 16.72
CA LEU A 355 -0.13 2.50 15.68
C LEU A 355 -1.10 3.37 14.89
N SER A 356 -2.26 2.83 14.50
CA SER A 356 -3.28 3.58 13.76
C SER A 356 -3.81 4.77 14.55
N VAL A 357 -4.21 4.54 15.81
CA VAL A 357 -4.79 5.62 16.64
C VAL A 357 -3.76 6.65 17.11
N ALA A 358 -2.47 6.30 17.06
CA ALA A 358 -1.39 7.26 17.31
C ALA A 358 -1.23 8.29 16.19
N GLN A 359 -1.80 8.04 15.01
CA GLN A 359 -1.79 8.98 13.90
C GLN A 359 -2.90 10.02 14.08
N GLU A 360 -2.63 11.24 13.64
CA GLU A 360 -3.67 12.26 13.53
C GLU A 360 -4.32 12.19 12.15
N TYR A 361 -5.64 12.17 12.16
CA TYR A 361 -6.42 12.27 10.93
C TYR A 361 -7.07 13.64 10.82
N VAL A 362 -7.09 14.19 9.62
CA VAL A 362 -7.77 15.42 9.29
C VAL A 362 -8.78 15.21 8.17
N ASP A 363 -9.93 15.81 8.31
CA ASP A 363 -11.02 15.78 7.33
C ASP A 363 -11.38 17.19 6.88
N GLN A 364 -12.21 17.31 5.87
CA GLN A 364 -12.76 18.60 5.43
C GLN A 364 -14.11 18.84 6.10
N ASP A 365 -14.26 20.04 6.67
CA ASP A 365 -15.56 20.48 7.13
C ASP A 365 -16.51 20.78 5.94
N GLY A 366 -17.77 21.05 6.23
CA GLY A 366 -18.77 21.38 5.20
C GLY A 366 -18.48 22.67 4.38
N LEU A 367 -17.47 23.43 4.78
CA LEU A 367 -16.98 24.64 4.09
C LEU A 367 -15.71 24.37 3.29
N GLY A 368 -15.19 23.14 3.32
CA GLY A 368 -13.97 22.73 2.64
C GLY A 368 -12.67 23.04 3.38
N PHE A 369 -12.75 23.39 4.68
CA PHE A 369 -11.57 23.57 5.51
C PHE A 369 -11.14 22.24 6.10
N THR A 370 -9.83 22.01 6.15
CA THR A 370 -9.26 20.85 6.79
C THR A 370 -9.31 20.99 8.31
N VAL A 371 -9.96 20.08 8.98
CA VAL A 371 -10.12 20.08 10.44
C VAL A 371 -9.53 18.80 11.02
N LYS A 372 -8.82 18.93 12.16
CA LYS A 372 -8.39 17.77 12.92
C LYS A 372 -9.62 17.06 13.45
N VAL A 373 -9.68 15.75 13.25
CA VAL A 373 -10.74 14.92 13.79
C VAL A 373 -10.44 14.63 15.26
N THR A 374 -11.42 14.87 16.12
CA THR A 374 -11.29 14.74 17.57
C THR A 374 -12.28 13.71 18.13
N ALA A 375 -11.94 13.12 19.28
CA ALA A 375 -12.69 12.03 19.90
C ALA A 375 -14.16 12.38 20.19
N ASP A 376 -14.48 13.66 20.40
CA ASP A 376 -15.84 14.13 20.67
C ASP A 376 -16.80 13.97 19.47
N LYS A 377 -16.26 13.66 18.30
CA LYS A 377 -17.04 13.39 17.08
C LYS A 377 -17.49 11.93 16.95
N PHE A 378 -16.99 11.04 17.79
CA PHE A 378 -17.22 9.61 17.68
C PHE A 378 -17.82 9.02 18.97
N THR A 379 -18.58 7.94 18.81
CA THR A 379 -19.00 7.11 19.94
C THR A 379 -17.82 6.30 20.46
N GLU A 380 -17.90 5.84 21.70
CA GLU A 380 -16.89 4.96 22.31
C GLU A 380 -16.66 3.70 21.45
N GLU A 381 -17.73 3.11 20.91
CA GLU A 381 -17.64 1.96 20.01
C GLU A 381 -16.85 2.29 18.75
N GLN A 382 -17.06 3.47 18.16
CA GLN A 382 -16.32 3.93 16.99
C GLN A 382 -14.85 4.17 17.31
N ILE A 383 -14.54 4.77 18.45
CA ILE A 383 -13.16 4.98 18.90
C ILE A 383 -12.46 3.63 19.06
N ASN A 384 -13.11 2.67 19.72
CA ASN A 384 -12.57 1.32 19.92
C ASN A 384 -12.34 0.56 18.60
N ARG A 385 -13.07 0.93 17.55
CA ARG A 385 -12.87 0.42 16.19
C ARG A 385 -11.79 1.17 15.38
N GLY A 386 -11.07 2.09 15.97
CA GLY A 386 -9.98 2.81 15.32
C GLY A 386 -10.40 3.99 14.44
N TYR A 387 -11.63 4.51 14.60
CA TYR A 387 -12.13 5.63 13.78
C TYR A 387 -11.43 6.97 14.04
N LEU A 388 -10.65 7.04 15.10
CA LEU A 388 -9.92 8.26 15.44
C LEU A 388 -8.56 8.37 14.78
N GLY A 389 -8.02 7.26 14.27
CA GLY A 389 -6.65 7.17 13.78
C GLY A 389 -6.52 7.21 12.26
N ASP A 390 -5.49 6.54 11.79
CA ASP A 390 -5.19 6.39 10.36
C ASP A 390 -6.32 5.63 9.66
N LEU A 391 -6.82 6.20 8.57
CA LEU A 391 -7.96 5.65 7.84
C LEU A 391 -7.68 4.30 7.17
N ARG A 392 -6.41 3.98 6.91
CA ARG A 392 -6.03 2.70 6.30
C ARG A 392 -6.42 1.52 7.18
N TYR A 393 -6.36 1.68 8.50
CA TYR A 393 -6.81 0.64 9.41
C TYR A 393 -8.30 0.33 9.23
N GLN A 394 -9.14 1.36 9.24
CA GLN A 394 -10.59 1.19 9.10
C GLN A 394 -11.03 0.77 7.70
N ASP A 395 -10.34 1.29 6.67
CA ASP A 395 -10.66 0.95 5.29
C ASP A 395 -10.36 -0.52 4.97
N THR A 396 -9.43 -1.10 5.69
CA THR A 396 -9.05 -2.51 5.52
C THR A 396 -9.72 -3.46 6.49
N TYR A 397 -10.16 -2.98 7.65
CA TYR A 397 -10.69 -3.82 8.70
C TYR A 397 -12.09 -3.39 9.12
N TYR A 398 -13.04 -4.34 9.06
CA TYR A 398 -14.40 -4.17 9.58
C TYR A 398 -14.69 -5.26 10.61
N GLN A 399 -15.25 -4.88 11.75
CA GLN A 399 -15.72 -5.81 12.77
C GLN A 399 -17.08 -5.38 13.32
N ARG A 400 -17.95 -6.35 13.51
CA ARG A 400 -19.23 -6.17 14.19
C ARG A 400 -19.63 -7.45 14.91
N THR A 401 -19.90 -7.36 16.20
CA THR A 401 -20.51 -8.46 16.94
C THR A 401 -22.03 -8.40 16.81
N PHE A 402 -22.67 -9.51 16.52
CA PHE A 402 -24.12 -9.63 16.52
C PHE A 402 -24.55 -10.96 17.16
N ASN A 403 -25.75 -10.96 17.72
CA ASN A 403 -26.31 -12.16 18.37
C ASN A 403 -27.09 -12.99 17.35
N LEU A 404 -26.67 -14.24 17.16
CA LEU A 404 -27.36 -15.22 16.33
C LEU A 404 -27.70 -16.44 17.19
N ASN A 405 -28.98 -16.80 17.28
CA ASN A 405 -29.44 -17.96 18.04
C ASN A 405 -28.90 -18.01 19.49
N SER A 406 -28.80 -16.86 20.15
CA SER A 406 -28.26 -16.67 21.50
C SER A 406 -26.76 -16.91 21.64
N GLN A 407 -26.02 -16.90 20.54
CA GLN A 407 -24.57 -16.86 20.50
C GLN A 407 -24.10 -15.55 19.88
N ASP A 408 -23.10 -14.95 20.48
CA ASP A 408 -22.46 -13.78 19.91
C ASP A 408 -21.48 -14.23 18.82
N VAL A 409 -21.63 -13.69 17.61
CA VAL A 409 -20.80 -13.97 16.47
C VAL A 409 -20.05 -12.71 16.07
N ASP A 410 -18.75 -12.82 15.94
CA ASP A 410 -17.90 -11.75 15.46
C ASP A 410 -17.80 -11.78 13.93
N LEU A 411 -18.57 -10.90 13.28
CA LEU A 411 -18.39 -10.64 11.86
C LEU A 411 -17.12 -9.80 11.65
N GLN A 412 -16.11 -10.41 11.09
CA GLN A 412 -14.86 -9.75 10.72
C GLN A 412 -14.67 -9.80 9.21
N THR A 413 -14.19 -8.69 8.64
CA THR A 413 -13.75 -8.63 7.25
C THR A 413 -12.44 -7.85 7.14
N ILE A 414 -11.42 -8.49 6.59
CA ILE A 414 -10.20 -7.83 6.09
C ILE A 414 -10.38 -7.67 4.58
N TYR A 415 -10.72 -6.47 4.14
CA TYR A 415 -11.08 -6.21 2.74
C TYR A 415 -9.98 -6.57 1.74
N LYS A 416 -8.71 -6.47 2.11
CA LYS A 416 -7.57 -6.91 1.28
C LYS A 416 -7.64 -8.39 0.89
N HIS A 417 -8.32 -9.21 1.69
CA HIS A 417 -8.53 -10.64 1.44
C HIS A 417 -9.97 -11.00 1.07
N SER A 418 -10.77 -10.05 0.60
CA SER A 418 -12.12 -10.33 0.11
C SER A 418 -12.14 -10.90 -1.30
N TYR A 419 -11.04 -10.84 -2.01
CA TYR A 419 -10.94 -11.18 -3.44
C TYR A 419 -10.19 -12.48 -3.69
N GLN A 420 -10.36 -13.01 -4.92
CA GLN A 420 -9.84 -14.31 -5.31
C GLN A 420 -8.31 -14.33 -5.43
N HIS A 421 -7.70 -13.25 -5.91
CA HIS A 421 -6.28 -13.20 -6.25
C HIS A 421 -5.43 -12.68 -5.08
N ILE A 422 -4.14 -13.04 -5.07
CA ILE A 422 -3.20 -12.61 -4.03
C ILE A 422 -2.21 -11.63 -4.64
N GLY A 423 -2.17 -10.40 -4.11
CA GLY A 423 -1.20 -9.39 -4.52
C GLY A 423 0.22 -9.72 -4.05
N VAL A 424 1.19 -9.44 -4.91
CA VAL A 424 2.63 -9.60 -4.61
C VAL A 424 3.32 -8.24 -4.56
N TYR A 425 3.09 -7.42 -5.59
CA TYR A 425 3.63 -6.08 -5.69
C TYR A 425 2.53 -5.06 -5.97
N ARG A 426 2.62 -3.92 -5.32
CA ARG A 426 1.77 -2.76 -5.60
C ARG A 426 2.52 -1.44 -5.45
N ALA A 427 1.98 -0.37 -6.03
CA ALA A 427 2.65 0.92 -6.14
C ALA A 427 3.16 1.48 -4.80
N PRO A 428 2.36 1.60 -3.72
CA PRO A 428 2.86 2.14 -2.47
C PRO A 428 4.02 1.32 -1.87
N GLN A 429 4.01 0.01 -2.05
CA GLN A 429 5.10 -0.87 -1.60
C GLN A 429 6.43 -0.52 -2.29
N ILE A 430 6.40 -0.26 -3.61
CA ILE A 430 7.62 0.09 -4.35
C ILE A 430 8.16 1.44 -3.90
N TYR A 431 7.30 2.41 -3.65
CA TYR A 431 7.73 3.70 -3.10
C TYR A 431 8.28 3.59 -1.68
N LEU A 432 7.70 2.73 -0.82
CA LEU A 432 8.24 2.48 0.52
C LEU A 432 9.60 1.76 0.47
N ARG A 433 9.78 0.82 -0.46
CA ARG A 433 11.09 0.19 -0.70
C ARG A 433 12.11 1.16 -1.28
N LEU A 434 11.68 2.07 -2.17
CA LEU A 434 12.53 3.16 -2.65
C LEU A 434 12.95 4.08 -1.48
N ALA A 435 12.03 4.44 -0.60
CA ALA A 435 12.33 5.23 0.59
C ALA A 435 13.33 4.52 1.51
N GLU A 436 13.15 3.23 1.76
CA GLU A 436 14.07 2.41 2.56
C GLU A 436 15.46 2.33 1.90
N ALA A 437 15.51 2.09 0.59
CA ALA A 437 16.77 2.05 -0.15
C ALA A 437 17.51 3.39 -0.12
N LEU A 438 16.80 4.51 -0.31
CA LEU A 438 17.38 5.85 -0.20
C LEU A 438 17.88 6.13 1.22
N ASN A 439 17.14 5.73 2.24
CA ASN A 439 17.56 5.88 3.63
C ASN A 439 18.85 5.10 3.92
N TYR A 440 18.91 3.83 3.51
CA TYR A 440 20.09 2.99 3.66
C TYR A 440 21.28 3.49 2.82
N ALA A 441 21.01 4.09 1.67
CA ALA A 441 22.03 4.71 0.84
C ALA A 441 22.65 5.99 1.43
N GLY A 442 22.14 6.48 2.58
CA GLY A 442 22.61 7.70 3.23
C GLY A 442 21.86 8.98 2.84
N TYR A 443 20.67 8.85 2.26
CA TYR A 443 19.83 9.97 1.83
C TYR A 443 18.50 10.02 2.59
N PRO A 444 18.50 10.11 3.95
CA PRO A 444 17.26 10.08 4.74
C PRO A 444 16.29 11.22 4.39
N ARG A 445 16.79 12.40 4.05
CA ARG A 445 15.93 13.52 3.63
C ARG A 445 15.25 13.27 2.30
N PHE A 446 15.89 12.56 1.38
CA PHE A 446 15.27 12.14 0.15
C PHE A 446 14.18 11.09 0.41
N ALA A 447 14.48 10.09 1.23
CA ALA A 447 13.52 9.09 1.67
C ALA A 447 12.28 9.72 2.33
N ARG A 448 12.50 10.74 3.17
CA ARG A 448 11.43 11.48 3.83
C ARG A 448 10.43 12.08 2.85
N GLN A 449 10.89 12.60 1.70
CA GLN A 449 9.98 13.25 0.74
C GLN A 449 8.94 12.24 0.18
N ILE A 450 9.31 10.98 0.02
CA ILE A 450 8.36 9.93 -0.38
C ILE A 450 7.22 9.78 0.63
N LEU A 451 7.54 9.93 1.91
CA LEU A 451 6.55 9.78 2.98
C LEU A 451 5.65 11.03 3.11
N THR A 452 6.21 12.22 2.89
CA THR A 452 5.59 13.51 3.22
C THR A 452 5.07 14.27 1.99
N MET A 453 5.98 14.75 1.14
CA MET A 453 5.67 15.68 0.04
C MET A 453 5.45 14.97 -1.30
N GLY A 454 5.84 13.69 -1.43
CA GLY A 454 5.94 13.03 -2.71
C GLY A 454 7.22 13.42 -3.48
N LEU A 455 7.30 13.02 -4.74
CA LEU A 455 8.49 13.17 -5.58
C LEU A 455 8.23 14.08 -6.77
N SER A 456 9.06 15.10 -6.93
CA SER A 456 9.15 15.95 -8.13
C SER A 456 10.53 16.57 -8.19
N ASN A 457 10.94 17.05 -9.35
CA ASN A 457 12.20 17.76 -9.50
C ASN A 457 12.26 19.00 -8.59
N LEU A 458 11.14 19.70 -8.43
CA LEU A 458 11.06 20.86 -7.53
C LEU A 458 11.28 20.46 -6.06
N VAL A 459 10.70 19.36 -5.60
CA VAL A 459 10.93 18.85 -4.24
C VAL A 459 12.38 18.41 -4.07
N ILE A 460 12.97 17.76 -5.08
CA ILE A 460 14.38 17.34 -5.04
C ILE A 460 15.30 18.56 -4.98
N GLU A 461 15.07 19.58 -5.79
CA GLU A 461 15.85 20.80 -5.79
C GLU A 461 15.81 21.55 -4.45
N ASN A 462 14.63 21.67 -3.86
CA ASN A 462 14.42 22.51 -2.67
C ASN A 462 14.68 21.75 -1.37
N GLU A 463 14.32 20.47 -1.28
CA GLU A 463 14.24 19.72 -0.04
C GLU A 463 15.31 18.63 0.08
N VAL A 464 16.05 18.34 -1.00
CA VAL A 464 17.06 17.26 -1.02
C VAL A 464 18.44 17.80 -1.38
N GLN A 465 18.60 18.38 -2.56
CA GLN A 465 19.91 18.83 -3.06
C GLN A 465 20.70 19.74 -2.12
N PRO A 466 20.05 20.67 -1.38
CA PRO A 466 20.80 21.57 -0.49
C PRO A 466 21.58 20.84 0.63
N TYR A 467 21.21 19.62 0.94
CA TYR A 467 21.83 18.82 2.03
C TYR A 467 22.93 17.86 1.57
N TYR A 468 23.06 17.66 0.26
CA TYR A 468 23.99 16.67 -0.31
C TYR A 468 24.87 17.34 -1.37
N THR A 469 25.97 17.92 -0.93
CA THR A 469 26.77 18.86 -1.75
C THR A 469 28.02 18.24 -2.38
N THR A 470 28.32 16.96 -2.13
CA THR A 470 29.45 16.30 -2.78
C THR A 470 29.16 16.00 -4.24
N ALA A 471 30.21 15.90 -5.05
CA ALA A 471 30.03 15.55 -6.48
C ALA A 471 29.39 14.15 -6.67
N GLN A 472 29.69 13.21 -5.77
CA GLN A 472 29.10 11.88 -5.78
C GLN A 472 27.61 11.93 -5.43
N ASP A 473 27.22 12.70 -4.42
CA ASP A 473 25.82 12.88 -4.05
C ASP A 473 25.02 13.54 -5.15
N SER A 474 25.58 14.61 -5.73
CA SER A 474 24.94 15.32 -6.85
C SER A 474 24.73 14.38 -8.04
N ALA A 475 25.71 13.56 -8.39
CA ALA A 475 25.59 12.59 -9.48
C ALA A 475 24.56 11.49 -9.18
N PHE A 476 24.43 11.07 -7.91
CA PHE A 476 23.40 10.11 -7.52
C PHE A 476 22.01 10.71 -7.55
N ILE A 477 21.82 11.91 -6.99
CA ILE A 477 20.52 12.60 -6.94
C ILE A 477 20.05 12.95 -8.36
N GLN A 478 20.93 13.40 -9.25
CA GLN A 478 20.61 13.71 -10.64
C GLN A 478 20.15 12.50 -11.46
N TYR A 479 20.37 11.28 -11.00
CA TYR A 479 19.81 10.09 -11.62
C TYR A 479 18.28 10.07 -11.56
N PHE A 480 17.70 10.68 -10.53
CA PHE A 480 16.24 10.70 -10.28
C PHE A 480 15.63 11.92 -10.94
N ASP A 481 15.05 11.72 -12.13
CA ASP A 481 14.34 12.75 -12.89
C ASP A 481 12.84 12.46 -12.90
N PHE A 482 12.07 13.26 -12.17
CA PHE A 482 10.62 13.20 -12.11
C PHE A 482 10.00 14.37 -12.86
N ASN A 483 10.59 14.76 -13.97
CA ASN A 483 10.16 15.90 -14.81
C ASN A 483 9.04 15.50 -15.77
N THR A 484 7.98 14.90 -15.28
CA THR A 484 6.78 14.61 -16.07
C THR A 484 5.60 15.40 -15.53
N THR A 485 4.58 15.60 -16.36
CA THR A 485 3.32 16.24 -15.94
C THR A 485 2.60 15.47 -14.84
N GLU A 486 3.00 14.24 -14.60
CA GLU A 486 2.46 13.34 -13.57
C GLU A 486 3.06 13.59 -12.18
N PHE A 487 4.23 14.26 -12.10
CA PHE A 487 4.92 14.60 -10.85
C PHE A 487 4.79 16.09 -10.52
N ILE A 488 3.56 16.58 -10.45
CA ILE A 488 3.30 17.98 -10.05
C ILE A 488 3.33 18.07 -8.51
N PRO A 489 4.15 18.98 -7.95
CA PRO A 489 4.25 19.10 -6.50
C PRO A 489 2.95 19.55 -5.87
N TYR A 490 2.55 18.86 -4.82
CA TYR A 490 1.38 19.20 -4.00
C TYR A 490 1.60 20.45 -3.12
N VAL A 491 2.81 21.00 -3.11
CA VAL A 491 3.27 22.11 -2.26
C VAL A 491 2.40 23.35 -2.35
N GLN A 492 1.74 23.59 -3.47
CA GLN A 492 0.84 24.73 -3.64
C GLN A 492 -0.54 24.58 -2.98
N ALA A 493 -0.84 23.40 -2.46
CA ALA A 493 -2.16 23.11 -1.91
C ALA A 493 -2.31 23.43 -0.41
N TYR A 494 -1.21 23.58 0.31
CA TYR A 494 -1.22 23.79 1.76
C TYR A 494 -0.51 25.10 2.13
N ASP A 495 -1.24 26.18 2.15
CA ASP A 495 -0.80 27.36 2.86
C ASP A 495 -1.15 27.22 4.34
N LEU A 496 -0.24 26.60 5.10
CA LEU A 496 -0.38 26.43 6.54
C LEU A 496 -0.28 27.74 7.32
N THR A 497 0.05 28.85 6.63
CA THR A 497 0.27 30.15 7.28
C THR A 497 -1.01 30.88 7.62
N THR A 498 -2.15 30.48 7.05
CA THR A 498 -3.43 31.20 7.19
C THR A 498 -4.43 30.56 8.16
N ALA A 499 -4.03 29.55 8.94
CA ALA A 499 -4.96 28.87 9.84
C ALA A 499 -5.17 29.62 11.16
N PRO A 500 -6.40 29.96 11.53
CA PRO A 500 -6.73 30.29 12.92
C PRO A 500 -6.46 29.09 13.83
N SER A 501 -6.17 29.36 15.11
CA SER A 501 -5.76 28.33 16.07
C SER A 501 -6.59 27.05 16.00
N GLY A 502 -5.93 25.93 15.74
CA GLY A 502 -6.52 24.58 15.76
C GLY A 502 -7.20 24.11 14.47
N VAL A 503 -7.34 24.96 13.48
CA VAL A 503 -7.88 24.61 12.18
C VAL A 503 -6.75 24.71 11.16
N VAL A 504 -6.35 23.57 10.58
CA VAL A 504 -5.48 23.57 9.41
C VAL A 504 -6.35 23.91 8.22
N ILE A 505 -6.31 25.19 7.79
CA ILE A 505 -7.02 25.58 6.58
C ILE A 505 -6.19 25.15 5.40
N SER A 506 -6.56 24.03 4.83
CA SER A 506 -6.23 23.73 3.46
C SER A 506 -7.46 24.11 2.63
N ARG A 507 -7.41 25.23 1.94
CA ARG A 507 -8.19 25.28 0.71
C ARG A 507 -7.57 24.22 -0.17
N THR A 508 -8.22 23.08 -0.28
CA THR A 508 -7.90 22.16 -1.38
C THR A 508 -8.14 23.00 -2.64
N PRO A 509 -7.10 23.43 -3.36
CA PRO A 509 -7.34 23.94 -4.69
C PRO A 509 -8.08 22.85 -5.44
N ASN A 510 -8.76 23.19 -6.51
CA ASN A 510 -9.44 22.25 -7.42
C ASN A 510 -8.48 21.19 -8.01
N VAL A 511 -7.56 20.67 -7.24
CA VAL A 511 -6.68 19.55 -7.57
C VAL A 511 -7.50 18.28 -7.87
N ARG A 512 -8.74 18.22 -7.36
CA ARG A 512 -9.70 17.18 -7.75
C ARG A 512 -10.19 17.28 -9.21
N ALA A 513 -10.00 18.40 -9.88
CA ALA A 513 -10.36 18.52 -11.30
C ALA A 513 -9.32 17.84 -12.21
N ASN A 514 -8.13 17.53 -11.69
CA ASN A 514 -7.06 16.82 -12.38
C ASN A 514 -6.62 15.64 -11.52
N THR A 515 -7.31 14.51 -11.66
CA THR A 515 -6.95 13.25 -11.04
C THR A 515 -5.53 12.80 -11.38
N GLU A 516 -4.99 13.27 -12.48
CA GLU A 516 -3.62 13.03 -12.93
C GLU A 516 -2.56 13.74 -12.09
N THR A 517 -2.91 14.77 -11.33
CA THR A 517 -1.96 15.57 -10.55
C THR A 517 -1.88 15.20 -9.06
N CYS A 518 -2.76 14.30 -8.59
CA CYS A 518 -2.75 13.83 -7.20
C CYS A 518 -1.61 12.88 -6.85
N ASN A 519 -0.71 12.61 -7.77
CA ASN A 519 0.35 11.60 -7.65
C ASN A 519 1.47 11.99 -6.69
N MET A 520 1.48 13.25 -6.26
CA MET A 520 2.61 13.84 -5.54
C MET A 520 2.37 14.02 -4.06
N VAL A 521 1.32 13.42 -3.54
CA VAL A 521 1.12 13.39 -2.09
C VAL A 521 1.94 12.25 -1.50
N GLY A 522 2.69 12.53 -0.45
CA GLY A 522 3.43 11.50 0.26
C GLY A 522 2.51 10.39 0.78
N ILE A 523 3.08 9.23 1.01
CA ILE A 523 2.33 8.02 1.41
C ILE A 523 1.54 8.25 2.70
N HIS A 524 2.07 9.03 3.64
CA HIS A 524 1.39 9.35 4.89
C HIS A 524 0.00 9.97 4.69
N ALA A 525 -0.15 10.83 3.69
CA ALA A 525 -1.44 11.48 3.40
C ALA A 525 -2.54 10.51 2.95
N ARG A 526 -2.17 9.29 2.56
CA ARG A 526 -3.15 8.25 2.19
C ARG A 526 -4.07 7.87 3.36
N GLY A 527 -3.54 7.88 4.57
CA GLY A 527 -4.30 7.52 5.77
C GLY A 527 -4.62 8.68 6.69
N SER A 528 -3.77 9.70 6.75
CA SER A 528 -3.95 10.84 7.65
C SER A 528 -4.66 12.05 7.01
N GLY A 529 -4.81 12.07 5.69
CA GLY A 529 -5.36 13.21 4.97
C GLY A 529 -4.39 14.40 4.83
N LEU A 530 -3.23 14.35 5.49
CA LEU A 530 -2.19 15.38 5.42
C LEU A 530 -0.88 14.80 4.89
N PRO A 531 -0.11 15.58 4.12
CA PRO A 531 1.23 15.17 3.68
C PRO A 531 2.26 15.22 4.81
N PHE A 532 1.94 15.85 5.95
CA PHE A 532 2.86 16.02 7.07
C PHE A 532 2.45 15.15 8.24
N TYR A 533 3.43 14.65 8.94
CA TYR A 533 3.22 14.09 10.27
C TYR A 533 2.85 15.20 11.24
N ASN A 534 2.05 14.90 12.24
CA ASN A 534 1.77 15.85 13.31
C ASN A 534 3.04 16.15 14.14
N ALA A 535 3.00 17.23 14.89
CA ALA A 535 4.15 17.67 15.70
C ALA A 535 4.59 16.64 16.75
N ASN A 536 3.69 15.75 17.19
CA ASN A 536 4.02 14.70 18.15
C ASN A 536 4.66 13.48 17.50
N TYR A 537 4.38 13.25 16.23
CA TYR A 537 4.81 12.05 15.53
C TYR A 537 6.13 12.22 14.81
N ALA A 538 6.42 13.39 14.30
CA ALA A 538 7.66 13.60 13.60
C ALA A 538 8.22 14.99 13.81
N PRO A 539 9.02 15.18 14.80
CA PRO A 539 9.97 16.25 14.76
C PRO A 539 11.06 15.94 13.71
N LEU A 540 10.64 15.67 12.46
CA LEU A 540 11.59 15.46 11.37
C LEU A 540 12.40 16.69 11.05
N ALA A 541 11.97 17.80 11.58
CA ALA A 541 12.66 19.02 11.34
C ALA A 541 13.96 19.10 12.13
N ILE A 542 14.08 18.38 13.24
CA ILE A 542 15.15 18.70 14.17
C ILE A 542 15.61 17.41 14.85
N PRO A 543 16.59 16.68 14.25
CA PRO A 543 17.33 15.73 15.04
C PRO A 543 18.06 16.54 16.10
N ASP A 544 17.69 16.25 17.33
CA ASP A 544 18.37 16.68 18.52
C ASP A 544 19.06 18.07 18.42
N SER A 545 18.32 19.11 18.83
CA SER A 545 18.87 20.45 19.00
C SER A 545 19.95 20.54 20.08
N THR A 546 20.40 19.41 20.64
CA THR A 546 21.54 19.35 21.54
C THR A 546 22.79 19.83 20.82
N GLY A 547 23.07 21.09 20.93
CA GLY A 547 24.17 21.75 20.25
C GLY A 547 23.79 22.94 19.40
N TYR A 548 22.48 23.13 19.10
CA TYR A 548 22.02 24.38 18.52
C TYR A 548 21.99 25.47 19.62
N PRO A 549 22.70 26.58 19.40
CA PRO A 549 22.97 27.50 20.50
C PRO A 549 21.79 28.40 20.90
N TYR A 550 20.65 28.30 20.21
CA TYR A 550 19.53 29.22 20.42
C TYR A 550 18.26 28.49 20.87
N ASP A 551 17.61 29.06 21.88
CA ASP A 551 16.28 28.65 22.30
C ASP A 551 15.25 29.11 21.27
N LYS A 552 14.50 28.17 20.71
CA LYS A 552 13.45 28.43 19.73
C LYS A 552 12.37 29.37 20.27
N GLU A 553 11.90 29.15 21.48
CA GLU A 553 10.83 29.97 22.08
C GLU A 553 11.31 31.39 22.35
N ALA A 554 12.55 31.55 22.81
CA ALA A 554 13.14 32.86 23.03
C ALA A 554 13.40 33.61 21.72
N ALA A 555 13.78 32.90 20.64
CA ALA A 555 14.08 33.52 19.36
C ALA A 555 12.82 33.93 18.58
N ILE A 556 11.78 33.12 18.59
CA ILE A 556 10.58 33.32 17.74
C ILE A 556 9.49 34.07 18.54
N GLY A 557 9.38 33.81 19.84
CA GLY A 557 8.28 34.29 20.66
C GLY A 557 6.98 33.51 20.48
N VAL A 558 5.94 33.98 21.13
CA VAL A 558 4.62 33.37 21.05
C VAL A 558 3.94 33.76 19.74
N ARG A 559 3.33 32.81 19.07
CA ARG A 559 2.54 33.07 17.86
C ARG A 559 1.30 33.91 18.20
N PRO A 560 1.08 35.04 17.57
CA PRO A 560 -0.14 35.84 17.75
C PRO A 560 -1.37 35.05 17.28
N THR A 561 -2.46 35.18 18.03
CA THR A 561 -3.78 34.65 17.65
C THR A 561 -4.78 35.78 17.67
N LYS A 562 -5.86 35.70 16.87
CA LYS A 562 -6.89 36.74 16.88
C LYS A 562 -7.55 36.96 18.25
N SER A 563 -7.52 35.93 19.10
CA SER A 563 -8.02 36.01 20.48
C SER A 563 -7.15 36.85 21.42
N ASP A 564 -5.94 37.17 21.03
CA ASP A 564 -5.04 38.03 21.82
C ASP A 564 -5.37 39.51 21.61
N TYR A 565 -6.27 39.83 20.69
CA TYR A 565 -6.67 41.21 20.33
C TYR A 565 -8.13 41.45 20.70
N THR A 566 -8.42 42.67 21.14
CA THR A 566 -9.78 43.06 21.50
C THR A 566 -10.47 43.65 20.27
N TYR A 567 -11.39 42.90 19.71
CA TYR A 567 -12.22 43.35 18.60
C TYR A 567 -13.41 44.19 19.11
N PRO A 568 -13.85 45.20 18.35
CA PRO A 568 -15.03 45.96 18.70
C PRO A 568 -16.27 45.05 18.69
N VAL A 569 -17.20 45.38 19.58
CA VAL A 569 -18.48 44.65 19.63
C VAL A 569 -19.32 45.06 18.43
N ALA A 570 -19.83 44.06 17.70
CA ALA A 570 -20.69 44.31 16.55
C ALA A 570 -21.89 45.21 16.92
N PRO A 571 -22.15 46.24 16.16
CA PRO A 571 -23.26 47.14 16.42
C PRO A 571 -24.59 46.41 16.33
N ARG A 572 -25.55 46.85 17.15
CA ARG A 572 -26.90 46.32 17.07
C ARG A 572 -27.48 46.54 15.68
N VAL A 573 -27.89 45.51 15.00
CA VAL A 573 -28.50 45.57 13.69
C VAL A 573 -29.80 46.40 13.78
N VAL A 574 -29.87 47.47 13.05
CA VAL A 574 -31.11 48.23 12.86
C VAL A 574 -31.90 47.53 11.77
N LYS A 575 -33.03 46.96 12.13
CA LYS A 575 -33.96 46.31 11.18
C LYS A 575 -34.95 47.29 10.69
N ILE A 576 -35.15 47.34 9.37
CA ILE A 576 -36.25 48.04 8.74
C ILE A 576 -37.47 47.11 8.69
N PRO A 577 -38.69 47.66 8.60
CA PRO A 577 -39.90 46.88 8.45
C PRO A 577 -39.83 45.89 7.26
N SER A 578 -40.46 44.77 7.34
CA SER A 578 -40.41 43.66 6.36
C SER A 578 -40.78 44.06 4.92
N THR A 579 -41.51 45.14 4.75
CA THR A 579 -41.82 45.73 3.44
C THR A 579 -40.60 46.29 2.70
N TRP A 580 -39.45 46.44 3.38
CA TRP A 580 -38.23 46.97 2.82
C TRP A 580 -37.31 45.81 2.33
N ASP A 581 -37.63 44.59 2.65
CA ASP A 581 -36.86 43.44 2.16
C ASP A 581 -36.88 43.37 0.62
N LEU A 582 -37.90 43.94 -0.03
CA LEU A 582 -38.01 44.00 -1.48
C LEU A 582 -37.16 45.13 -2.11
N TYR A 583 -36.78 46.15 -1.31
CA TYR A 583 -35.99 47.30 -1.74
C TYR A 583 -35.02 47.70 -0.61
N PRO A 584 -33.96 46.95 -0.43
CA PRO A 584 -33.16 47.07 0.81
C PRO A 584 -32.41 48.39 0.99
N ASN A 585 -32.35 49.24 -0.01
CA ASN A 585 -31.54 50.48 0.03
C ASN A 585 -32.32 51.78 -0.23
N GLU A 586 -33.62 51.71 -0.48
CA GLU A 586 -34.42 52.90 -0.78
C GLU A 586 -35.84 52.83 -0.20
N VAL A 587 -36.29 53.92 0.36
CA VAL A 587 -37.72 54.10 0.67
C VAL A 587 -38.46 54.27 -0.65
N VAL A 588 -39.29 53.29 -0.99
CA VAL A 588 -40.06 53.38 -2.24
C VAL A 588 -41.03 54.54 -2.21
N SER A 589 -41.29 55.12 -3.35
CA SER A 589 -42.25 56.19 -3.47
C SER A 589 -43.68 55.77 -3.08
N LYS A 590 -44.55 56.66 -2.72
CA LYS A 590 -45.94 56.36 -2.33
C LYS A 590 -46.69 55.64 -3.44
N GLU A 591 -46.39 55.90 -4.68
CA GLU A 591 -46.97 55.26 -5.86
C GLU A 591 -46.56 53.80 -5.93
N VAL A 592 -45.25 53.52 -5.72
CA VAL A 592 -44.72 52.17 -5.69
C VAL A 592 -45.25 51.41 -4.45
N TYR A 593 -45.34 52.09 -3.30
CA TYR A 593 -45.92 51.48 -2.09
C TYR A 593 -47.41 51.12 -2.30
N ALA A 594 -48.18 51.95 -3.02
CA ALA A 594 -49.58 51.67 -3.39
C ALA A 594 -49.66 50.45 -4.32
N THR A 595 -48.73 50.29 -5.22
CA THR A 595 -48.70 49.15 -6.15
C THR A 595 -48.39 47.82 -5.42
N ILE A 596 -47.53 47.87 -4.41
CA ILE A 596 -47.18 46.69 -3.59
C ILE A 596 -48.30 46.30 -2.62
N ASN A 597 -49.14 47.30 -2.22
CA ASN A 597 -50.24 47.12 -1.27
C ASN A 597 -51.58 47.45 -1.95
N PRO A 598 -51.99 46.68 -2.92
CA PRO A 598 -53.23 46.95 -3.65
C PRO A 598 -54.45 46.75 -2.75
N GLY A 599 -55.40 47.64 -2.82
CA GLY A 599 -56.70 47.56 -2.07
C GLY A 599 -56.79 48.51 -0.88
N LEU A 600 -55.79 49.34 -0.61
CA LEU A 600 -55.89 50.41 0.37
C LEU A 600 -56.68 51.59 -0.20
N THR A 601 -57.63 52.12 0.57
CA THR A 601 -58.24 53.40 0.23
C THR A 601 -57.19 54.56 0.30
N ALA A 602 -57.42 55.69 -0.36
CA ALA A 602 -56.47 56.82 -0.37
C ALA A 602 -56.05 57.22 1.05
N THR A 603 -56.96 57.30 1.98
CA THR A 603 -56.72 57.67 3.37
C THR A 603 -55.97 56.59 4.13
N ALA A 604 -56.27 55.32 3.88
CA ALA A 604 -55.60 54.20 4.48
C ALA A 604 -54.17 54.05 3.92
N LEU A 605 -53.99 54.32 2.63
CA LEU A 605 -52.71 54.35 1.97
C LEU A 605 -51.80 55.51 2.53
N ASP A 606 -52.39 56.67 2.73
CA ASP A 606 -51.63 57.81 3.30
C ASP A 606 -51.14 57.51 4.70
N ARG A 607 -52.02 56.94 5.50
CA ARG A 607 -51.66 56.54 6.87
C ARG A 607 -50.65 55.37 6.91
N ALA A 608 -50.81 54.35 6.08
CA ALA A 608 -49.90 53.23 6.00
C ALA A 608 -48.56 53.61 5.44
N TYR A 609 -48.51 54.46 4.42
CA TYR A 609 -47.29 55.01 3.86
C TYR A 609 -46.58 55.96 4.84
N GLY A 610 -47.32 56.78 5.59
CA GLY A 610 -46.73 57.65 6.62
C GLY A 610 -46.07 56.82 7.75
N LEU A 611 -46.66 55.69 8.12
CA LEU A 611 -46.08 54.75 9.07
C LEU A 611 -44.88 53.99 8.47
N TYR A 612 -44.91 53.71 7.16
CA TYR A 612 -43.83 53.08 6.43
C TYR A 612 -42.62 54.01 6.31
N VAL A 613 -42.86 55.30 6.04
CA VAL A 613 -41.82 56.34 6.00
C VAL A 613 -41.69 56.98 7.39
N ASP A 614 -41.51 56.17 8.42
CA ASP A 614 -41.12 56.68 9.73
C ASP A 614 -39.71 57.31 9.61
N ARG A 615 -39.67 58.64 9.65
CA ARG A 615 -38.45 59.40 9.47
C ARG A 615 -37.36 59.07 10.46
N ASP A 616 -37.74 58.65 11.67
CA ASP A 616 -36.77 58.27 12.69
C ASP A 616 -36.18 56.88 12.39
N SER A 617 -36.99 55.94 11.90
CA SER A 617 -36.52 54.60 11.52
C SER A 617 -35.66 54.67 10.24
N VAL A 618 -36.03 55.48 9.25
CA VAL A 618 -35.23 55.71 8.02
C VAL A 618 -33.92 56.45 8.37
N GLY A 619 -34.00 57.46 9.19
CA GLY A 619 -32.83 58.17 9.67
C GLY A 619 -31.86 57.25 10.43
N ALA A 620 -32.39 56.47 11.36
CA ALA A 620 -31.62 55.52 12.14
C ALA A 620 -30.98 54.43 11.24
N TYR A 621 -31.74 53.91 10.24
CA TYR A 621 -31.21 52.93 9.29
C TYR A 621 -30.13 53.52 8.39
N ASN A 622 -30.34 54.70 7.84
CA ASN A 622 -29.33 55.37 7.03
C ASN A 622 -28.06 55.66 7.83
N THR A 623 -28.19 56.17 9.07
CA THR A 623 -27.03 56.37 9.96
C THR A 623 -26.32 55.03 10.25
N TYR A 624 -27.11 53.96 10.43
CA TYR A 624 -26.53 52.62 10.62
C TYR A 624 -25.71 52.20 9.40
N LEU A 625 -26.21 52.34 8.17
CA LEU A 625 -25.52 51.90 6.95
C LEU A 625 -24.34 52.81 6.58
N THR A 626 -24.50 54.16 6.74
CA THR A 626 -23.50 55.11 6.25
C THR A 626 -22.45 55.51 7.26
N GLU A 627 -22.73 55.35 8.53
CA GLU A 627 -21.84 55.80 9.60
C GLU A 627 -21.46 54.62 10.56
N THR A 628 -22.47 53.91 11.07
CA THR A 628 -22.23 52.92 12.13
C THR A 628 -21.51 51.68 11.59
N VAL A 629 -21.96 51.11 10.49
CA VAL A 629 -21.34 49.93 9.88
C VAL A 629 -19.94 50.24 9.35
N PRO A 630 -19.73 51.33 8.58
CA PRO A 630 -18.39 51.68 8.12
C PRO A 630 -17.41 52.00 9.25
N ALA A 631 -17.90 52.67 10.32
CA ALA A 631 -17.06 52.94 11.50
C ALA A 631 -16.63 51.62 12.19
N TYR A 632 -17.58 50.69 12.39
CA TYR A 632 -17.29 49.39 12.95
C TYR A 632 -16.31 48.59 12.06
N GLU A 633 -16.55 48.56 10.74
CA GLU A 633 -15.66 47.89 9.80
C GLU A 633 -14.27 48.51 9.80
N ALA A 634 -14.16 49.81 9.91
CA ALA A 634 -12.88 50.50 10.02
C ALA A 634 -12.15 50.16 11.33
N GLU A 635 -12.86 50.05 12.46
CA GLU A 635 -12.28 49.62 13.73
C GLU A 635 -11.83 48.17 13.67
N VAL A 636 -12.63 47.28 13.08
CA VAL A 636 -12.25 45.85 12.85
C VAL A 636 -11.01 45.80 11.98
N ALA A 637 -10.99 46.56 10.86
CA ALA A 637 -9.85 46.59 9.97
C ALA A 637 -8.58 47.12 10.64
N ALA A 638 -8.72 48.08 11.56
CA ALA A 638 -7.59 48.60 12.32
C ALA A 638 -7.01 47.53 13.27
N VAL A 639 -7.87 46.73 13.93
CA VAL A 639 -7.43 45.65 14.80
C VAL A 639 -6.81 44.50 13.95
N ASP A 640 -7.42 44.14 12.83
CA ASP A 640 -6.87 43.16 11.88
C ASP A 640 -5.50 43.58 11.34
N ALA A 641 -5.31 44.88 11.06
CA ALA A 641 -4.00 45.41 10.61
C ALA A 641 -2.91 45.25 11.68
N ILE A 642 -3.25 45.47 12.96
CA ILE A 642 -2.30 45.25 14.08
C ILE A 642 -1.99 43.75 14.21
N TYR A 643 -3.01 42.91 14.23
CA TYR A 643 -2.82 41.46 14.25
C TYR A 643 -1.94 40.97 13.10
N GLN A 644 -2.21 41.47 11.88
CA GLN A 644 -1.43 41.06 10.72
C GLN A 644 0.03 41.52 10.81
N ALA A 645 0.29 42.72 11.29
CA ALA A 645 1.64 43.21 11.50
C ALA A 645 2.42 42.38 12.54
N ASP A 646 1.78 42.03 13.63
CA ASP A 646 2.39 41.19 14.67
C ASP A 646 2.62 39.76 14.16
N TYR A 647 1.69 39.22 13.38
CA TYR A 647 1.80 37.92 12.74
C TYR A 647 2.94 37.89 11.70
N ASP A 648 3.05 38.92 10.87
CA ASP A 648 4.12 39.07 9.87
C ASP A 648 5.49 39.17 10.56
N ALA A 649 5.56 39.91 11.67
CA ALA A 649 6.77 40.01 12.47
C ALA A 649 7.15 38.65 13.12
N TYR A 650 6.16 37.89 13.58
CA TYR A 650 6.37 36.54 14.07
C TYR A 650 6.84 35.60 12.94
N ALA A 651 6.19 35.65 11.78
CA ALA A 651 6.54 34.82 10.62
C ALA A 651 7.95 35.16 10.10
N ALA A 652 8.36 36.42 10.13
CA ALA A 652 9.73 36.82 9.80
C ALA A 652 10.75 36.20 10.77
N ARG A 653 10.52 36.35 12.09
CA ARG A 653 11.41 35.75 13.10
C ARG A 653 11.47 34.21 12.98
N LEU A 654 10.34 33.56 12.67
CA LEU A 654 10.31 32.12 12.42
C LEU A 654 11.14 31.74 11.21
N ASN A 655 11.00 32.48 10.11
CA ASN A 655 11.77 32.22 8.89
C ASN A 655 13.26 32.45 9.09
N ASP A 656 13.64 33.52 9.79
CA ASP A 656 15.05 33.79 10.12
C ASP A 656 15.62 32.68 11.00
N PHE A 657 14.87 32.24 12.03
CA PHE A 657 15.27 31.14 12.88
C PHE A 657 15.43 29.83 12.09
N LEU A 658 14.49 29.52 11.20
CA LEU A 658 14.53 28.31 10.37
C LEU A 658 15.72 28.36 9.39
N ALA A 659 16.04 29.52 8.84
CA ALA A 659 17.17 29.71 7.95
C ALA A 659 18.51 29.54 8.71
N ASP A 660 18.64 30.15 9.90
CA ASP A 660 19.83 30.00 10.76
C ASP A 660 19.98 28.54 11.23
N TYR A 661 18.88 27.92 11.65
CA TYR A 661 18.86 26.50 12.05
C TYR A 661 19.28 25.60 10.88
N ASP A 662 18.71 25.81 9.71
CA ASP A 662 19.00 25.05 8.52
C ASP A 662 20.47 25.23 8.09
N SER A 663 21.01 26.43 8.18
CA SER A 663 22.42 26.73 7.94
C SER A 663 23.32 25.98 8.92
N TRP A 664 23.01 26.05 10.22
CA TRP A 664 23.72 25.31 11.27
C TRP A 664 23.63 23.79 11.04
N TYR A 665 22.42 23.31 10.77
CA TYR A 665 22.16 21.90 10.53
C TYR A 665 22.90 21.37 9.30
N ARG A 666 22.91 22.12 8.21
CA ARG A 666 23.69 21.78 7.01
C ARG A 666 25.18 21.64 7.30
N ALA A 667 25.71 22.54 8.12
CA ALA A 667 27.11 22.48 8.56
C ALA A 667 27.36 21.24 9.45
N ALA A 668 26.42 20.90 10.31
CA ALA A 668 26.47 19.72 11.17
C ALA A 668 26.18 18.41 10.42
N TYR A 669 25.40 18.47 9.35
CA TYR A 669 24.96 17.30 8.56
C TYR A 669 26.11 16.59 7.85
N ALA A 670 27.22 17.25 7.63
CA ALA A 670 28.45 16.62 7.13
C ALA A 670 29.05 15.58 8.12
N SER A 671 28.57 15.57 9.36
CA SER A 671 29.03 14.58 10.36
C SER A 671 28.30 13.23 10.15
N PRO A 672 29.05 12.12 10.00
CA PRO A 672 28.44 10.78 9.87
C PRO A 672 27.51 10.40 11.02
N SER A 673 27.72 10.93 12.22
CA SER A 673 26.87 10.66 13.38
C SER A 673 25.48 11.30 13.23
N VAL A 674 25.39 12.52 12.69
CA VAL A 674 24.14 13.22 12.45
C VAL A 674 23.32 12.50 11.36
N VAL A 675 23.98 12.15 10.25
CA VAL A 675 23.35 11.36 9.17
C VAL A 675 22.78 10.05 9.72
N ARG A 676 23.54 9.36 10.58
CA ARG A 676 23.10 8.10 11.17
C ARG A 676 21.88 8.27 12.08
N THR A 677 21.85 9.34 12.86
CA THR A 677 20.69 9.66 13.72
C THR A 677 19.45 9.94 12.88
N GLU A 678 19.58 10.72 11.82
CA GLU A 678 18.46 11.01 10.91
C GLU A 678 18.00 9.76 10.15
N GLN A 679 18.93 8.89 9.73
CA GLN A 679 18.61 7.60 9.15
C GLN A 679 17.76 6.74 10.09
N ASP A 680 18.08 6.69 11.37
CA ASP A 680 17.34 5.90 12.36
C ASP A 680 15.93 6.46 12.61
N MET A 681 15.77 7.77 12.60
CA MET A 681 14.45 8.44 12.72
C MET A 681 13.59 8.17 11.49
N ILE A 682 14.13 8.35 10.30
CA ILE A 682 13.42 8.11 9.03
C ILE A 682 13.11 6.63 8.86
N ASP A 683 14.00 5.74 9.25
CA ASP A 683 13.80 4.30 9.24
C ASP A 683 12.57 3.89 10.07
N LYS A 684 12.41 4.51 11.26
CA LYS A 684 11.22 4.27 12.07
C LYS A 684 9.94 4.70 11.35
N LEU A 685 9.93 5.87 10.72
CA LEU A 685 8.77 6.35 9.98
C LEU A 685 8.45 5.46 8.77
N ILE A 686 9.46 5.03 8.02
CA ILE A 686 9.29 4.08 6.92
C ILE A 686 8.64 2.79 7.44
N LEU A 687 9.11 2.27 8.56
CA LEU A 687 8.60 1.05 9.17
C LEU A 687 7.13 1.19 9.65
N ASP A 688 6.77 2.35 10.19
CA ASP A 688 5.40 2.66 10.60
C ASP A 688 4.48 2.80 9.39
N GLU A 689 4.94 3.46 8.32
CA GLU A 689 4.19 3.55 7.06
C GLU A 689 4.06 2.20 6.36
N GLN A 690 5.10 1.36 6.39
CA GLN A 690 5.02 -0.03 5.91
C GLN A 690 3.95 -0.81 6.69
N ALA A 691 3.89 -0.64 8.02
CA ALA A 691 2.88 -1.29 8.85
C ALA A 691 1.45 -0.83 8.49
N LEU A 692 1.22 0.47 8.39
CA LEU A 692 -0.10 1.04 8.10
C LEU A 692 -0.56 0.73 6.67
N GLU A 693 0.35 0.79 5.71
CA GLU A 693 0.04 0.61 4.29
C GLU A 693 -0.02 -0.86 3.88
N LEU A 694 0.90 -1.70 4.38
CA LEU A 694 1.11 -3.06 3.90
C LEU A 694 0.63 -4.15 4.86
N ALA A 695 -0.06 -3.81 5.96
CA ALA A 695 -0.63 -4.79 6.87
C ALA A 695 -1.44 -5.85 6.10
N TYR A 696 -1.33 -7.10 6.51
CA TYR A 696 -1.97 -8.30 5.96
C TYR A 696 -1.43 -8.77 4.60
N GLU A 697 -0.37 -8.17 4.05
CA GLU A 697 0.13 -8.48 2.71
C GLU A 697 1.36 -9.40 2.70
N GLY A 698 1.76 -9.94 3.86
CA GLY A 698 2.89 -10.88 3.96
C GLY A 698 4.27 -10.24 4.01
N ASN A 699 4.36 -8.93 4.24
CA ASN A 699 5.62 -8.21 4.20
C ASN A 699 6.28 -8.01 5.57
N ARG A 700 5.49 -7.88 6.63
CA ARG A 700 5.91 -7.29 7.90
C ARG A 700 7.10 -7.97 8.58
N PHE A 701 7.13 -9.29 8.65
CA PHE A 701 8.27 -10.01 9.24
C PHE A 701 9.56 -9.73 8.50
N TYR A 702 9.50 -9.68 7.19
CA TYR A 702 10.64 -9.45 6.32
C TYR A 702 11.11 -8.01 6.35
N ASP A 703 10.24 -7.03 6.51
CA ASP A 703 10.60 -5.62 6.71
C ASP A 703 11.35 -5.43 8.04
N LEU A 704 10.85 -6.03 9.12
CA LEU A 704 11.54 -6.04 10.41
C LEU A 704 12.89 -6.79 10.35
N MET A 705 12.94 -7.94 9.67
CA MET A 705 14.15 -8.74 9.50
C MET A 705 15.21 -7.97 8.70
N ARG A 706 14.84 -7.30 7.63
CA ARG A 706 15.75 -6.49 6.81
C ARG A 706 16.34 -5.33 7.61
N ARG A 707 15.50 -4.67 8.40
CA ARG A 707 15.93 -3.63 9.34
C ARG A 707 16.93 -4.17 10.38
N ALA A 708 16.66 -5.32 10.98
CA ALA A 708 17.55 -5.94 11.95
C ALA A 708 18.91 -6.33 11.32
N LEU A 709 18.91 -6.76 10.07
CA LEU A 709 20.16 -7.02 9.32
C LEU A 709 20.93 -5.73 9.04
N TRP A 710 20.28 -4.66 8.57
CA TRP A 710 20.92 -3.39 8.25
C TRP A 710 21.62 -2.77 9.47
N TYR A 711 20.95 -2.76 10.61
CA TYR A 711 21.53 -2.22 11.84
C TYR A 711 22.41 -3.22 12.59
N ASN A 712 22.49 -4.47 12.13
CA ASN A 712 23.13 -5.58 12.83
C ASN A 712 22.64 -5.70 14.29
N ASP A 713 21.36 -5.51 14.50
CA ASP A 713 20.72 -5.47 15.82
C ASP A 713 19.43 -6.30 15.82
N ASN A 714 19.50 -7.50 16.39
CA ASN A 714 18.39 -8.44 16.44
C ASN A 714 17.19 -7.91 17.24
N SER A 715 17.41 -6.96 18.15
CA SER A 715 16.33 -6.35 18.93
C SER A 715 15.34 -5.57 18.05
N ARG A 716 15.76 -5.09 16.89
CA ARG A 716 14.88 -4.36 15.95
C ARG A 716 13.82 -5.25 15.30
N LEU A 717 14.05 -6.55 15.25
CA LEU A 717 13.04 -7.55 14.91
C LEU A 717 12.31 -8.06 16.16
N ALA A 718 13.06 -8.38 17.19
CA ALA A 718 12.55 -9.05 18.38
C ALA A 718 11.62 -8.17 19.24
N THR A 719 11.93 -6.86 19.37
CA THR A 719 11.17 -5.97 20.26
C THR A 719 9.75 -5.69 19.77
N PRO A 720 9.48 -5.31 18.50
CA PRO A 720 8.11 -5.13 18.02
C PRO A 720 7.27 -6.41 18.19
N ILE A 721 7.82 -7.55 17.80
CA ILE A 721 7.14 -8.84 17.89
C ILE A 721 6.95 -9.25 19.36
N GLY A 722 7.92 -8.95 20.23
CA GLY A 722 7.85 -9.20 21.65
C GLY A 722 6.77 -8.41 22.39
N GLN A 723 6.30 -7.30 21.82
CA GLN A 723 5.13 -6.58 22.35
C GLN A 723 3.82 -7.38 22.15
N ARG A 724 3.74 -8.16 21.07
CA ARG A 724 2.64 -9.10 20.85
C ARG A 724 2.78 -10.34 21.73
N ASP A 725 3.97 -10.94 21.72
CA ASP A 725 4.29 -12.14 22.49
C ASP A 725 5.77 -12.09 22.94
N ALA A 726 5.97 -11.92 24.24
CA ALA A 726 7.30 -11.78 24.85
C ALA A 726 8.16 -13.05 24.65
N THR A 727 7.54 -14.24 24.59
CA THR A 727 8.25 -15.51 24.38
C THR A 727 8.78 -15.59 22.96
N VAL A 728 7.97 -15.20 21.99
CA VAL A 728 8.36 -15.14 20.56
C VAL A 728 9.46 -14.09 20.36
N GLY A 729 9.29 -12.90 20.94
CA GLY A 729 10.32 -11.86 20.89
C GLY A 729 11.66 -12.34 21.45
N ALA A 730 11.65 -13.04 22.60
CA ALA A 730 12.89 -13.60 23.16
C ALA A 730 13.58 -14.62 22.25
N LYS A 731 12.82 -15.47 21.57
CA LYS A 731 13.38 -16.42 20.57
C LYS A 731 14.10 -15.70 19.44
N LEU A 732 13.55 -14.57 18.95
CA LEU A 732 14.07 -13.83 17.80
C LEU A 732 15.37 -13.04 18.08
N LEU A 733 15.79 -12.95 19.33
CA LEU A 733 17.14 -12.45 19.65
C LEU A 733 18.26 -13.39 19.11
N ASN A 734 17.94 -14.66 18.87
CA ASN A 734 18.83 -15.58 18.14
C ASN A 734 18.39 -15.64 16.66
N ARG A 735 19.31 -15.37 15.73
CA ARG A 735 19.08 -15.38 14.28
C ARG A 735 18.68 -16.74 13.73
N ASP A 736 19.08 -17.83 14.35
CA ASP A 736 18.71 -19.17 13.90
C ASP A 736 17.20 -19.37 13.93
N ASN A 737 16.50 -18.69 14.85
CA ASN A 737 15.04 -18.74 14.96
C ASN A 737 14.30 -17.83 13.95
N TRP A 738 15.01 -17.09 13.13
CA TRP A 738 14.40 -16.29 12.06
C TRP A 738 13.93 -17.16 10.91
N TYR A 739 14.46 -18.38 10.81
CA TYR A 739 14.24 -19.29 9.68
C TYR A 739 13.47 -20.54 10.11
N ILE A 740 12.65 -21.06 9.19
CA ILE A 740 11.94 -22.30 9.38
C ILE A 740 12.90 -23.46 9.13
N GLN A 741 12.92 -24.41 10.05
CA GLN A 741 13.66 -25.63 9.87
C GLN A 741 12.88 -26.60 8.96
N TRP A 742 13.56 -27.32 8.10
CA TRP A 742 12.98 -28.37 7.28
C TRP A 742 13.97 -29.52 7.12
N LYS A 743 13.44 -30.74 7.11
CA LYS A 743 14.22 -31.93 6.80
C LYS A 743 13.97 -32.24 5.33
N GLY A 744 14.91 -31.87 4.49
CA GLY A 744 14.71 -31.82 3.06
C GLY A 744 14.39 -33.16 2.41
N GLU A 745 13.27 -33.24 1.71
CA GLU A 745 13.01 -34.23 0.68
C GLU A 745 13.86 -34.00 -0.59
N ILE A 746 14.45 -32.82 -0.73
CA ILE A 746 15.33 -32.44 -1.83
C ILE A 746 16.74 -32.29 -1.26
N GLY A 747 17.52 -33.34 -1.39
CA GLY A 747 18.86 -33.46 -0.82
C GLY A 747 18.82 -33.70 0.69
N PRO A 748 18.38 -34.87 1.17
CA PRO A 748 18.16 -35.18 2.59
C PRO A 748 19.38 -35.07 3.50
N ASN A 749 20.53 -34.78 2.98
CA ASN A 749 21.77 -34.63 3.73
C ASN A 749 22.52 -33.34 3.37
N ALA A 750 21.81 -32.29 3.03
CA ALA A 750 22.38 -30.96 2.91
C ALA A 750 22.67 -30.38 4.30
N GLN A 751 23.47 -31.08 5.11
CA GLN A 751 24.09 -30.57 6.34
C GLN A 751 25.43 -29.94 6.04
#